data_7419ae741779203c9313109fab6a1a59
#
_entry.id   7419ae741779203c9313109fab6a1a59
#
_cell.length_a   1.000
_cell.length_b   1.000
_cell.length_c   1.000
_cell.angle_alpha   90.00
_cell.angle_beta   90.00
_cell.angle_gamma   90.00
#
_symmetry.space_group_name_H-M   'P 1'
#
loop_
_entity.id
_entity.type
_entity.pdbx_description
1 polymer ?
#
loop_
_entity_poly.entity_id
_entity_poly.type
_entity_poly.pdbx_seq_one_letter_code
_entity_poly.pdbx_strand_id
1 'polypeptide(L)'
;MQIHGSGMLMCPYFGAYVEDIDPEHINAIGGEDWFSNYYDHTDGTEKRYDNLYMNASPMLFPSSRAADVRPSAAAIEGMPNNKLDFRYVSHRIYKGKPKFDCLPYVRDELNEAETLEITVRDFSKDIEVILSLSVFEKYNAVIRNTVFLNKTGKAIWLKRAMSVTQDFPRADFDIIHFPGEWLFERQFRRETLAEGTKVVASSSGRSSHEHNPFVMLADKDATETNGEVFAVSFMYSGSFRCETNVGKVGVTRLTMGIDDTHFKYEIKDGKSFEFPEGLIVYGNRGFESVSHHLHDIIRNNIVNDNNSSVYRSVLLNSWEGCYMNFDTAKVLEIIRAAKSAGTELFVLDDGWFGKRDNDRCSLGDWYVNENKVDLKKIVDECHATGMKFGIWIEPEMGNFDSDLLRAHPEYAAVDVETDPWLSRHQVMLNFADDKVVDCIYDSLEKVLSAYDIDYVKWDHNRTLEDYFAHNLDGEHQDEFYHRNTLGYYRLAKRLTERFPNVHFQGCASGGGRFDLGTLFYFPEIWTSDENDPVQRLFIQYGTSFAYPPSVMGAHVNDCAVTGYKTKAEVALFGSYGFELDPRKLSVEEIAELNCVTEVYKKFHDEVVMDGDMYRLISPYDGKAFAINMVSKNKKKALFLMVNLLKRLRARRFVKLRGLNPELKYVNSFDNKVYSGDYYMKVGVNMSQGLNEFQSRLITLEEVK
;
A
#
# COMPACT_ATOMS: atom_id res chain seq x y z
N MET A 1 21.97 -18.62 0.35
CA MET A 1 21.09 -19.79 0.14
C MET A 1 21.94 -21.03 0.01
N GLN A 2 21.38 -22.18 0.38
CA GLN A 2 22.05 -23.46 0.36
C GLN A 2 21.14 -24.53 -0.23
N ILE A 3 21.70 -25.42 -1.02
CA ILE A 3 21.04 -26.65 -1.46
C ILE A 3 21.53 -27.76 -0.53
N HIS A 4 20.62 -28.25 0.33
CA HIS A 4 20.94 -29.38 1.19
C HIS A 4 21.19 -30.66 0.34
N GLY A 5 21.98 -31.60 0.86
CA GLY A 5 22.28 -32.88 0.16
C GLY A 5 21.00 -33.67 -0.27
N SER A 6 19.87 -33.49 0.39
CA SER A 6 18.56 -34.03 0.02
C SER A 6 17.88 -33.28 -1.13
N GLY A 7 18.44 -32.20 -1.64
CA GLY A 7 17.85 -31.31 -2.65
C GLY A 7 16.88 -30.26 -2.10
N MET A 8 16.69 -30.16 -0.80
CA MET A 8 15.87 -29.11 -0.19
C MET A 8 16.57 -27.75 -0.28
N LEU A 9 15.81 -26.68 -0.54
CA LEU A 9 16.32 -25.30 -0.54
C LEU A 9 16.24 -24.71 0.86
N MET A 10 17.37 -24.24 1.36
CA MET A 10 17.50 -23.59 2.67
C MET A 10 17.98 -22.15 2.52
N CYS A 11 17.55 -21.28 3.43
CA CYS A 11 18.03 -19.92 3.58
C CYS A 11 18.53 -19.74 5.02
N PRO A 12 19.74 -20.23 5.34
CA PRO A 12 20.25 -20.25 6.71
C PRO A 12 20.50 -18.87 7.31
N TYR A 13 20.67 -17.86 6.47
CA TYR A 13 20.89 -16.49 6.90
C TYR A 13 20.27 -15.49 5.95
N PHE A 14 19.62 -14.47 6.51
CA PHE A 14 19.12 -13.28 5.82
C PHE A 14 19.31 -12.07 6.74
N GLY A 15 20.11 -11.07 6.32
CA GLY A 15 20.45 -9.91 7.14
C GLY A 15 21.64 -9.13 6.59
N ALA A 16 22.43 -8.51 7.47
CA ALA A 16 23.62 -7.74 7.11
C ALA A 16 24.62 -8.60 6.31
N TYR A 17 25.39 -7.95 5.44
CA TYR A 17 26.46 -8.65 4.71
C TYR A 17 27.50 -9.22 5.67
N VAL A 18 27.83 -10.50 5.48
CA VAL A 18 28.87 -11.23 6.21
C VAL A 18 29.81 -11.86 5.18
N GLU A 19 31.11 -11.56 5.27
CA GLU A 19 32.10 -12.04 4.32
C GLU A 19 32.38 -13.54 4.44
N ASP A 20 32.48 -14.02 5.69
CA ASP A 20 32.86 -15.40 6.02
C ASP A 20 31.65 -16.22 6.54
N ILE A 21 30.57 -16.29 5.74
CA ILE A 21 29.40 -17.05 6.14
C ILE A 21 29.61 -18.55 5.92
N ASP A 22 29.45 -19.35 6.97
CA ASP A 22 29.47 -20.81 6.93
C ASP A 22 28.04 -21.36 7.12
N PRO A 23 27.36 -21.77 6.02
CA PRO A 23 26.00 -22.30 6.10
C PRO A 23 25.86 -23.58 6.91
N GLU A 24 26.90 -24.43 6.96
CA GLU A 24 26.86 -25.67 7.73
C GLU A 24 26.89 -25.36 9.22
N HIS A 25 27.71 -24.41 9.63
CA HIS A 25 27.78 -23.94 11.02
C HIS A 25 26.45 -23.33 11.48
N ILE A 26 25.81 -22.49 10.64
CA ILE A 26 24.52 -21.83 10.95
C ILE A 26 23.38 -22.86 11.03
N ASN A 27 23.40 -23.89 10.20
CA ASN A 27 22.40 -24.95 10.20
C ASN A 27 22.62 -26.01 11.28
N ALA A 28 23.75 -25.97 12.00
CA ALA A 28 24.04 -26.91 13.07
C ALA A 28 23.03 -26.73 14.21
N ILE A 29 22.18 -27.70 14.42
CA ILE A 29 21.24 -27.74 15.53
C ILE A 29 21.94 -28.43 16.69
N GLY A 30 22.11 -27.72 17.82
CA GLY A 30 22.70 -28.29 19.03
C GLY A 30 21.78 -29.32 19.68
N GLY A 31 22.28 -30.49 19.97
CA GLY A 31 21.58 -31.57 20.67
C GLY A 31 21.45 -32.83 19.82
N GLU A 32 21.39 -33.97 20.47
CA GLU A 32 21.17 -35.27 19.83
C GLU A 32 19.66 -35.46 19.60
N ASP A 33 19.19 -35.18 18.38
CA ASP A 33 17.83 -35.59 17.97
C ASP A 33 17.88 -36.99 17.37
N TRP A 34 17.73 -37.98 18.22
CA TRP A 34 17.78 -39.42 17.88
C TRP A 34 16.64 -39.86 16.98
N PHE A 35 15.64 -39.01 16.71
CA PHE A 35 14.37 -39.40 16.09
C PHE A 35 14.15 -38.77 14.71
N SER A 36 15.01 -37.86 14.26
CA SER A 36 14.83 -37.16 12.99
C SER A 36 15.71 -37.78 11.89
N ASN A 37 15.19 -38.79 11.22
CA ASN A 37 15.81 -39.38 10.04
C ASN A 37 14.95 -39.11 8.80
N TYR A 38 15.60 -38.63 7.74
CA TYR A 38 14.98 -38.47 6.43
C TYR A 38 15.55 -39.51 5.45
N TYR A 39 14.66 -40.20 4.75
CA TYR A 39 15.01 -41.14 3.71
C TYR A 39 14.64 -40.58 2.35
N ASP A 40 15.62 -40.48 1.45
CA ASP A 40 15.44 -39.99 0.10
C ASP A 40 15.63 -41.14 -0.90
N HIS A 41 14.60 -41.38 -1.74
CA HIS A 41 14.58 -42.37 -2.79
C HIS A 41 14.40 -41.75 -4.19
N THR A 42 14.56 -40.46 -4.35
CA THR A 42 14.21 -39.72 -5.57
C THR A 42 15.05 -40.12 -6.80
N ASP A 43 16.25 -40.59 -6.58
CA ASP A 43 17.13 -41.09 -7.68
C ASP A 43 17.17 -42.62 -7.83
N GLY A 44 16.26 -43.34 -7.16
CA GLY A 44 16.22 -44.81 -7.15
C GLY A 44 17.23 -45.47 -6.20
N THR A 45 18.03 -44.67 -5.44
CA THR A 45 18.89 -45.14 -4.37
C THR A 45 18.32 -44.71 -3.02
N GLU A 46 18.54 -45.51 -1.97
CA GLU A 46 18.19 -45.09 -0.62
C GLU A 46 19.32 -44.23 -0.05
N LYS A 47 19.02 -42.95 0.22
CA LYS A 47 19.89 -42.05 0.96
C LYS A 47 19.25 -41.75 2.30
N ARG A 48 20.02 -41.86 3.38
CA ARG A 48 19.58 -41.52 4.72
C ARG A 48 20.30 -40.24 5.17
N TYR A 49 19.52 -39.28 5.66
CA TYR A 49 20.00 -38.07 6.32
C TYR A 49 19.57 -38.12 7.78
N ASP A 50 20.57 -38.27 8.68
CA ASP A 50 20.36 -38.27 10.12
C ASP A 50 20.41 -36.84 10.65
N ASN A 51 19.69 -36.58 11.73
CA ASN A 51 19.66 -35.30 12.46
C ASN A 51 19.10 -34.12 11.62
N LEU A 52 18.27 -34.37 10.61
CA LEU A 52 17.59 -33.33 9.86
C LEU A 52 16.26 -32.96 10.55
N TYR A 53 16.29 -31.98 11.45
CA TYR A 53 15.12 -31.53 12.19
C TYR A 53 14.41 -30.42 11.42
N MET A 54 13.37 -30.76 10.63
CA MET A 54 12.72 -29.86 9.70
C MET A 54 12.07 -28.65 10.37
N ASN A 55 11.55 -28.80 11.59
CA ASN A 55 10.94 -27.66 12.33
C ASN A 55 11.96 -26.57 12.74
N ALA A 56 13.26 -26.86 12.69
CA ALA A 56 14.33 -25.90 12.93
C ALA A 56 15.06 -25.49 11.65
N SER A 57 14.90 -26.23 10.55
CA SER A 57 15.58 -25.97 9.30
C SER A 57 15.01 -24.73 8.62
N PRO A 58 15.86 -23.74 8.24
CA PRO A 58 15.43 -22.49 7.64
C PRO A 58 15.14 -22.68 6.15
N MET A 59 13.89 -22.98 5.81
CA MET A 59 13.46 -23.28 4.44
C MET A 59 13.22 -22.01 3.61
N LEU A 60 13.67 -22.00 2.35
CA LEU A 60 13.37 -20.92 1.41
C LEU A 60 11.94 -21.01 0.87
N PHE A 61 11.48 -22.22 0.55
CA PHE A 61 10.12 -22.52 0.09
C PHE A 61 9.60 -23.75 0.84
N PRO A 62 9.04 -23.55 2.04
CA PRO A 62 8.63 -24.66 2.91
C PRO A 62 7.49 -25.46 2.30
N SER A 63 7.64 -26.78 2.31
CA SER A 63 6.64 -27.74 1.83
C SER A 63 6.05 -28.56 2.96
N SER A 64 4.86 -29.13 2.73
CA SER A 64 4.06 -29.79 3.79
C SER A 64 4.43 -31.27 4.07
N ARG A 65 5.34 -31.88 3.30
CA ARG A 65 5.65 -33.30 3.43
C ARG A 65 6.82 -33.60 4.36
N ALA A 66 7.79 -32.75 4.41
CA ALA A 66 9.09 -33.04 5.02
C ALA A 66 9.09 -32.95 6.57
N ALA A 67 7.98 -33.31 7.23
CA ALA A 67 7.81 -33.22 8.70
C ALA A 67 7.96 -31.78 9.28
N ASP A 68 7.87 -30.76 8.44
CA ASP A 68 7.77 -29.37 8.87
C ASP A 68 6.31 -29.05 9.21
N VAL A 69 6.00 -28.85 10.49
CA VAL A 69 4.63 -28.58 10.96
C VAL A 69 4.29 -27.08 10.96
N ARG A 70 5.26 -26.24 10.61
CA ARG A 70 5.07 -24.79 10.48
C ARG A 70 4.31 -24.45 9.19
N PRO A 71 3.77 -23.22 9.05
CA PRO A 71 3.05 -22.82 7.84
C PRO A 71 3.85 -23.05 6.56
N SER A 72 3.23 -23.73 5.56
CA SER A 72 3.85 -24.00 4.26
C SER A 72 3.67 -22.83 3.27
N ALA A 73 4.50 -22.80 2.23
CA ALA A 73 4.41 -21.81 1.16
C ALA A 73 3.21 -22.05 0.22
N ALA A 74 2.88 -23.32 -0.02
CA ALA A 74 1.77 -23.72 -0.89
C ALA A 74 1.03 -24.94 -0.32
N ALA A 75 -0.25 -25.06 -0.68
CA ALA A 75 -1.07 -26.22 -0.38
C ALA A 75 -1.98 -26.51 -1.57
N ILE A 76 -2.24 -27.80 -1.84
CA ILE A 76 -3.09 -28.25 -2.95
C ILE A 76 -4.18 -29.21 -2.49
N GLU A 77 -5.21 -29.35 -3.33
CA GLU A 77 -6.23 -30.41 -3.29
C GLU A 77 -6.38 -31.07 -4.66
N GLY A 78 -7.07 -32.20 -4.71
CA GLY A 78 -7.35 -32.93 -5.96
C GLY A 78 -6.40 -34.08 -6.28
N MET A 79 -5.43 -34.35 -5.38
CA MET A 79 -4.52 -35.49 -5.48
C MET A 79 -4.82 -36.50 -4.36
N PRO A 80 -4.55 -37.85 -4.58
CA PRO A 80 -4.69 -38.83 -3.51
C PRO A 80 -3.84 -38.50 -2.26
N ASN A 81 -2.69 -37.89 -2.47
CA ASN A 81 -1.83 -37.33 -1.42
C ASN A 81 -1.53 -35.88 -1.77
N ASN A 82 -2.12 -34.95 -1.04
CA ASN A 82 -1.96 -33.49 -1.23
C ASN A 82 -0.67 -32.91 -0.62
N LYS A 83 0.17 -33.72 0.01
CA LYS A 83 1.43 -33.25 0.62
C LYS A 83 2.49 -32.99 -0.45
N LEU A 84 3.03 -31.79 -0.46
CA LEU A 84 4.05 -31.33 -1.41
C LEU A 84 5.46 -31.57 -0.87
N ASP A 85 6.38 -31.94 -1.75
CA ASP A 85 7.81 -32.19 -1.43
C ASP A 85 8.71 -31.68 -2.57
N PHE A 86 9.09 -30.40 -2.47
CA PHE A 86 9.89 -29.75 -3.51
C PHE A 86 11.37 -29.99 -3.34
N ARG A 87 12.03 -30.36 -4.45
CA ARG A 87 13.47 -30.56 -4.55
C ARG A 87 14.05 -29.69 -5.65
N TYR A 88 15.28 -29.25 -5.43
CA TYR A 88 16.04 -28.48 -6.40
C TYR A 88 16.20 -29.23 -7.73
N VAL A 89 16.04 -28.46 -8.82
CA VAL A 89 16.27 -28.95 -10.20
C VAL A 89 17.42 -28.16 -10.83
N SER A 90 17.30 -26.85 -10.90
CA SER A 90 18.26 -25.97 -11.55
C SER A 90 18.13 -24.52 -11.07
N HIS A 91 19.11 -23.70 -11.40
CA HIS A 91 19.03 -22.25 -11.22
C HIS A 91 19.75 -21.51 -12.35
N ARG A 92 19.41 -20.24 -12.47
CA ARG A 92 20.15 -19.28 -13.31
C ARG A 92 20.21 -17.91 -12.63
N ILE A 93 21.24 -17.15 -12.96
CA ILE A 93 21.40 -15.75 -12.50
C ILE A 93 21.45 -14.87 -13.74
N TYR A 94 20.71 -13.75 -13.71
CA TYR A 94 20.66 -12.80 -14.81
C TYR A 94 20.37 -11.38 -14.35
N LYS A 95 20.70 -10.40 -15.18
CA LYS A 95 20.34 -8.99 -14.99
C LYS A 95 18.89 -8.75 -15.39
N GLY A 96 18.22 -7.91 -14.62
CA GLY A 96 16.79 -7.61 -14.78
C GLY A 96 15.91 -8.55 -13.97
N LYS A 97 14.62 -8.38 -14.10
CA LYS A 97 13.57 -9.01 -13.29
C LYS A 97 12.43 -9.53 -14.20
N PRO A 98 11.76 -10.67 -13.86
CA PRO A 98 10.58 -11.10 -14.59
C PRO A 98 9.45 -10.06 -14.47
N LYS A 99 8.65 -9.93 -15.53
CA LYS A 99 7.44 -9.09 -15.59
C LYS A 99 6.21 -9.96 -15.58
N PHE A 100 5.11 -9.46 -15.02
CA PHE A 100 3.80 -10.10 -15.07
C PHE A 100 2.88 -9.37 -16.04
N ASP A 101 1.95 -10.12 -16.64
CA ASP A 101 0.97 -9.54 -17.56
C ASP A 101 -0.29 -9.05 -16.83
N CYS A 102 -0.72 -9.79 -15.82
CA CYS A 102 -2.02 -9.58 -15.15
C CYS A 102 -1.90 -9.06 -13.72
N LEU A 103 -0.74 -9.14 -13.10
CA LEU A 103 -0.49 -8.71 -11.73
C LEU A 103 0.40 -7.48 -11.68
N PRO A 104 0.22 -6.59 -10.70
CA PRO A 104 1.20 -5.55 -10.39
C PRO A 104 2.56 -6.15 -10.05
N TYR A 105 3.62 -5.46 -10.43
CA TYR A 105 5.00 -5.89 -10.16
C TYR A 105 5.93 -4.69 -9.93
N VAL A 106 7.01 -4.89 -9.22
CA VAL A 106 8.08 -3.88 -9.09
C VAL A 106 8.77 -3.73 -10.44
N ARG A 107 8.75 -2.53 -11.03
CA ARG A 107 9.34 -2.25 -12.35
C ARG A 107 10.86 -2.25 -12.26
N ASP A 108 11.50 -2.69 -13.33
CA ASP A 108 12.95 -2.68 -13.50
C ASP A 108 13.32 -2.31 -14.96
N GLU A 109 12.92 -1.10 -15.36
CA GLU A 109 13.10 -0.63 -16.73
C GLU A 109 14.60 -0.39 -17.07
N LEU A 110 15.43 -0.14 -16.06
CA LEU A 110 16.86 0.10 -16.20
C LEU A 110 17.73 -1.15 -16.05
N ASN A 111 17.12 -2.33 -15.78
CA ASN A 111 17.80 -3.59 -15.46
C ASN A 111 18.81 -3.43 -14.31
N GLU A 112 18.42 -2.74 -13.23
CA GLU A 112 19.24 -2.53 -12.03
C GLU A 112 19.27 -3.80 -11.16
N ALA A 113 18.21 -4.61 -11.20
CA ALA A 113 18.12 -5.83 -10.41
C ALA A 113 19.05 -6.93 -10.92
N GLU A 114 19.51 -7.77 -10.01
CA GLU A 114 20.09 -9.07 -10.31
C GLU A 114 19.17 -10.16 -9.78
N THR A 115 18.74 -11.07 -10.65
CA THR A 115 17.77 -12.11 -10.33
C THR A 115 18.41 -13.47 -10.26
N LEU A 116 18.21 -14.15 -9.12
CA LEU A 116 18.41 -15.58 -8.97
C LEU A 116 17.06 -16.28 -9.16
N GLU A 117 16.95 -17.05 -10.23
CA GLU A 117 15.79 -17.87 -10.53
C GLU A 117 16.12 -19.33 -10.24
N ILE A 118 15.28 -19.99 -9.45
CA ILE A 118 15.48 -21.38 -9.00
C ILE A 118 14.25 -22.20 -9.39
N THR A 119 14.47 -23.31 -10.06
CA THR A 119 13.42 -24.31 -10.32
C THR A 119 13.50 -25.40 -9.28
N VAL A 120 12.35 -25.69 -8.66
CA VAL A 120 12.14 -26.83 -7.77
C VAL A 120 10.98 -27.69 -8.30
N ARG A 121 10.97 -28.98 -7.99
CA ARG A 121 9.94 -29.91 -8.47
C ARG A 121 9.56 -30.92 -7.39
N ASP A 122 8.26 -31.21 -7.30
CA ASP A 122 7.76 -32.43 -6.64
C ASP A 122 7.75 -33.55 -7.66
N PHE A 123 8.77 -34.41 -7.62
CA PHE A 123 8.94 -35.51 -8.57
C PHE A 123 7.84 -36.56 -8.46
N SER A 124 7.18 -36.66 -7.31
CA SER A 124 6.11 -37.65 -7.09
C SER A 124 4.78 -37.25 -7.73
N LYS A 125 4.57 -35.97 -8.02
CA LYS A 125 3.33 -35.41 -8.54
C LYS A 125 3.49 -34.70 -9.87
N ASP A 126 4.73 -34.41 -10.27
CA ASP A 126 5.03 -33.59 -11.43
C ASP A 126 4.45 -32.17 -11.33
N ILE A 127 4.75 -31.52 -10.20
CA ILE A 127 4.47 -30.12 -9.98
C ILE A 127 5.82 -29.38 -9.93
N GLU A 128 5.92 -28.30 -10.67
CA GLU A 128 7.13 -27.46 -10.74
C GLU A 128 6.86 -26.07 -10.17
N VAL A 129 7.83 -25.52 -9.47
CA VAL A 129 7.77 -24.15 -8.97
C VAL A 129 9.03 -23.42 -9.40
N ILE A 130 8.84 -22.23 -9.97
CA ILE A 130 9.92 -21.31 -10.33
C ILE A 130 9.91 -20.16 -9.31
N LEU A 131 10.99 -20.02 -8.57
CA LEU A 131 11.21 -18.99 -7.56
C LEU A 131 12.18 -17.96 -8.12
N SER A 132 11.77 -16.71 -8.26
CA SER A 132 12.66 -15.62 -8.64
C SER A 132 12.90 -14.69 -7.45
N LEU A 133 14.17 -14.44 -7.17
CA LEU A 133 14.66 -13.55 -6.11
C LEU A 133 15.43 -12.43 -6.78
N SER A 134 14.79 -11.29 -6.98
CA SER A 134 15.39 -10.13 -7.65
C SER A 134 15.88 -9.14 -6.60
N VAL A 135 17.18 -8.88 -6.58
CA VAL A 135 17.84 -8.01 -5.61
C VAL A 135 18.03 -6.63 -6.19
N PHE A 136 17.51 -5.62 -5.51
CA PHE A 136 17.79 -4.21 -5.75
C PHE A 136 18.75 -3.71 -4.67
N GLU A 137 20.05 -3.75 -4.95
CA GLU A 137 21.10 -3.38 -3.99
C GLU A 137 20.90 -1.96 -3.44
N LYS A 138 20.57 -1.01 -4.32
CA LYS A 138 20.34 0.39 -3.98
C LYS A 138 19.32 0.60 -2.84
N TYR A 139 18.35 -0.31 -2.71
CA TYR A 139 17.27 -0.22 -1.72
C TYR A 139 17.38 -1.29 -0.62
N ASN A 140 18.44 -2.10 -0.60
CA ASN A 140 18.52 -3.29 0.25
C ASN A 140 17.25 -4.15 0.17
N ALA A 141 16.72 -4.32 -1.04
CA ALA A 141 15.43 -4.93 -1.27
C ALA A 141 15.56 -6.24 -2.05
N VAL A 142 14.74 -7.22 -1.67
CA VAL A 142 14.55 -8.49 -2.40
C VAL A 142 13.09 -8.61 -2.80
N ILE A 143 12.84 -8.70 -4.10
CA ILE A 143 11.51 -8.97 -4.66
C ILE A 143 11.39 -10.47 -4.88
N ARG A 144 10.33 -11.05 -4.35
CA ARG A 144 10.00 -12.47 -4.52
C ARG A 144 8.85 -12.65 -5.49
N ASN A 145 9.06 -13.53 -6.44
CA ASN A 145 8.10 -13.91 -7.46
C ASN A 145 8.06 -15.44 -7.52
N THR A 146 6.88 -16.02 -7.63
CA THR A 146 6.68 -17.47 -7.66
C THR A 146 5.72 -17.83 -8.76
N VAL A 147 6.09 -18.78 -9.61
CA VAL A 147 5.23 -19.40 -10.62
C VAL A 147 5.04 -20.88 -10.25
N PHE A 148 3.80 -21.27 -10.03
CA PHE A 148 3.42 -22.65 -9.68
C PHE A 148 2.83 -23.33 -10.93
N LEU A 149 3.48 -24.36 -11.45
CA LEU A 149 3.16 -25.02 -12.70
C LEU A 149 2.66 -26.45 -12.45
N ASN A 150 1.45 -26.73 -12.90
CA ASN A 150 0.85 -28.07 -12.85
C ASN A 150 1.22 -28.89 -14.09
N LYS A 151 1.91 -30.02 -13.89
CA LYS A 151 2.25 -31.02 -14.93
C LYS A 151 1.74 -32.41 -14.57
N THR A 152 0.72 -32.50 -13.70
CA THR A 152 0.25 -33.77 -13.11
C THR A 152 -0.57 -34.66 -14.06
N GLY A 153 -0.89 -34.18 -15.27
CA GLY A 153 -1.78 -34.81 -16.21
C GLY A 153 -3.28 -34.60 -15.91
N LYS A 154 -3.64 -33.83 -14.89
CA LYS A 154 -5.02 -33.51 -14.52
C LYS A 154 -5.10 -32.11 -13.84
N ALA A 155 -6.31 -31.59 -13.68
CA ALA A 155 -6.54 -30.38 -12.90
C ALA A 155 -6.28 -30.63 -11.39
N ILE A 156 -5.72 -29.64 -10.71
CA ILE A 156 -5.54 -29.59 -9.27
C ILE A 156 -6.02 -28.23 -8.74
N TRP A 157 -6.29 -28.19 -7.45
CA TRP A 157 -6.70 -26.97 -6.79
C TRP A 157 -5.55 -26.41 -5.92
N LEU A 158 -5.18 -25.16 -6.14
CA LEU A 158 -4.27 -24.43 -5.25
C LEU A 158 -5.10 -23.81 -4.12
N LYS A 159 -4.76 -24.14 -2.88
CA LYS A 159 -5.46 -23.71 -1.65
C LYS A 159 -4.67 -22.69 -0.84
N ARG A 160 -3.38 -22.55 -1.11
CA ARG A 160 -2.48 -21.63 -0.41
C ARG A 160 -1.39 -21.16 -1.35
N ALA A 161 -1.15 -19.84 -1.35
CA ALA A 161 -0.17 -19.17 -2.20
C ALA A 161 0.56 -18.06 -1.41
N MET A 162 1.67 -18.43 -0.75
CA MET A 162 2.50 -17.50 0.03
C MET A 162 3.69 -17.02 -0.80
N SER A 163 3.65 -15.78 -1.21
CA SER A 163 4.67 -15.14 -2.05
C SER A 163 5.97 -14.91 -1.28
N VAL A 164 5.87 -14.54 -0.01
CA VAL A 164 7.00 -14.41 0.89
C VAL A 164 6.99 -15.57 1.87
N THR A 165 8.14 -16.23 1.99
CA THR A 165 8.43 -17.18 3.06
C THR A 165 9.85 -16.93 3.53
N GLN A 166 10.06 -16.51 4.77
CA GLN A 166 11.37 -16.23 5.32
C GLN A 166 11.49 -16.79 6.71
N ASP A 167 12.49 -17.67 6.88
CA ASP A 167 12.86 -18.19 8.17
C ASP A 167 14.05 -17.40 8.74
N PHE A 168 13.99 -17.11 10.04
CA PHE A 168 15.05 -16.46 10.79
C PHE A 168 15.50 -17.40 11.92
N PRO A 169 16.81 -17.67 12.07
CA PRO A 169 17.34 -18.53 13.13
C PRO A 169 17.37 -17.80 14.48
N ARG A 170 16.31 -17.10 14.81
CA ARG A 170 16.11 -16.36 16.07
C ARG A 170 14.62 -16.17 16.37
N ALA A 171 14.27 -15.95 17.64
CA ALA A 171 12.89 -15.83 18.12
C ALA A 171 12.62 -14.53 18.92
N ASP A 172 13.59 -13.62 18.97
CA ASP A 172 13.58 -12.43 19.83
C ASP A 172 13.15 -11.15 19.10
N PHE A 173 12.20 -11.26 18.16
CA PHE A 173 11.63 -10.13 17.45
C PHE A 173 10.45 -9.47 18.14
N ASP A 174 10.31 -8.17 17.91
CA ASP A 174 9.02 -7.49 17.93
C ASP A 174 8.43 -7.49 16.52
N ILE A 175 7.09 -7.65 16.43
CA ILE A 175 6.34 -7.42 15.21
C ILE A 175 5.70 -6.03 15.26
N ILE A 176 5.89 -5.27 14.17
CA ILE A 176 5.21 -4.02 13.95
C ILE A 176 4.20 -4.21 12.83
N HIS A 177 2.95 -3.86 13.09
CA HIS A 177 1.86 -3.93 12.12
C HIS A 177 0.95 -2.71 12.27
N PHE A 178 0.04 -2.53 11.32
CA PHE A 178 -0.73 -1.30 11.17
C PHE A 178 -2.22 -1.60 11.09
N PRO A 179 -2.85 -1.96 12.24
CA PRO A 179 -4.30 -2.12 12.33
C PRO A 179 -5.00 -0.77 12.24
N GLY A 180 -6.31 -0.82 12.02
CA GLY A 180 -7.14 0.37 12.00
C GLY A 180 -8.60 0.04 11.77
N GLU A 181 -9.34 1.08 11.44
CA GLU A 181 -10.74 1.03 11.03
C GLU A 181 -11.00 2.22 10.09
N TRP A 182 -12.17 2.30 9.49
CA TRP A 182 -12.59 3.47 8.73
C TRP A 182 -12.51 4.73 9.61
N LEU A 183 -11.88 5.80 9.10
CA LEU A 183 -11.51 7.05 9.80
C LEU A 183 -10.37 6.92 10.81
N PHE A 184 -9.76 5.76 10.97
CA PHE A 184 -8.65 5.55 11.91
C PHE A 184 -7.66 4.50 11.39
N GLU A 185 -7.26 4.63 10.13
CA GLU A 185 -6.46 3.66 9.39
C GLU A 185 -4.98 3.64 9.83
N ARG A 186 -4.35 2.49 9.68
CA ARG A 186 -2.90 2.25 9.80
C ARG A 186 -2.28 2.76 11.10
N GLN A 187 -2.88 2.42 12.22
CA GLN A 187 -2.35 2.76 13.54
C GLN A 187 -1.08 1.95 13.85
N PHE A 188 -0.03 2.63 14.29
CA PHE A 188 1.21 1.95 14.65
C PHE A 188 1.01 1.04 15.87
N ARG A 189 1.30 -0.25 15.71
CA ARG A 189 1.30 -1.25 16.79
C ARG A 189 2.61 -2.01 16.81
N ARG A 190 3.18 -2.15 18.00
CA ARG A 190 4.39 -2.93 18.25
C ARG A 190 4.09 -3.95 19.35
N GLU A 191 4.33 -5.22 19.05
CA GLU A 191 4.09 -6.34 19.96
C GLU A 191 5.30 -7.26 19.98
N THR A 192 5.70 -7.73 21.14
CA THR A 192 6.75 -8.76 21.26
C THR A 192 6.19 -10.10 20.82
N LEU A 193 6.85 -10.77 19.88
CA LEU A 193 6.50 -12.12 19.47
C LEU A 193 6.74 -13.12 20.59
N ALA A 194 5.79 -14.05 20.76
CA ALA A 194 5.87 -15.18 21.66
C ALA A 194 5.73 -16.49 20.85
N GLU A 195 6.02 -17.63 21.49
CA GLU A 195 5.78 -18.94 20.88
C GLU A 195 4.33 -19.07 20.39
N GLY A 196 4.17 -19.60 19.19
CA GLY A 196 2.88 -19.71 18.50
C GLY A 196 2.85 -18.93 17.19
N THR A 197 1.64 -18.63 16.70
CA THR A 197 1.46 -17.93 15.43
C THR A 197 0.68 -16.64 15.63
N LYS A 198 1.28 -15.50 15.25
CA LYS A 198 0.60 -14.23 15.07
C LYS A 198 0.14 -14.12 13.63
N VAL A 199 -1.13 -13.74 13.43
CA VAL A 199 -1.74 -13.53 12.11
C VAL A 199 -2.11 -12.04 11.95
N VAL A 200 -1.77 -11.47 10.81
CA VAL A 200 -2.22 -10.15 10.33
C VAL A 200 -2.82 -10.39 8.95
N ALA A 201 -4.13 -10.22 8.80
CA ALA A 201 -4.82 -10.64 7.59
C ALA A 201 -6.04 -9.74 7.29
N SER A 202 -6.48 -9.77 6.02
CA SER A 202 -7.79 -9.32 5.57
C SER A 202 -8.39 -10.40 4.70
N SER A 203 -9.62 -10.80 4.99
CA SER A 203 -10.44 -11.73 4.19
C SER A 203 -11.64 -11.04 3.54
N SER A 204 -11.62 -9.70 3.42
CA SER A 204 -12.73 -8.88 2.96
C SER A 204 -12.72 -8.57 1.46
N GLY A 205 -11.91 -9.29 0.67
CA GLY A 205 -11.77 -9.07 -0.78
C GLY A 205 -10.90 -7.87 -1.17
N ARG A 206 -10.38 -7.15 -0.20
CA ARG A 206 -9.43 -6.02 -0.37
C ARG A 206 -8.40 -6.00 0.76
N SER A 207 -7.36 -5.15 0.61
CA SER A 207 -6.31 -5.01 1.64
C SER A 207 -6.82 -4.50 2.99
N SER A 208 -7.91 -3.74 3.04
CA SER A 208 -8.75 -3.35 4.17
C SER A 208 -8.26 -2.23 5.09
N HIS A 209 -9.21 -1.67 5.86
CA HIS A 209 -8.91 -0.69 6.92
C HIS A 209 -8.32 -1.38 8.17
N GLU A 210 -8.79 -2.61 8.47
CA GLU A 210 -8.46 -3.34 9.70
C GLU A 210 -6.99 -3.72 9.76
N HIS A 211 -6.40 -4.04 8.61
CA HIS A 211 -4.99 -4.37 8.49
C HIS A 211 -4.43 -3.92 7.14
N ASN A 212 -3.16 -3.48 7.14
CA ASN A 212 -2.42 -3.17 5.92
C ASN A 212 -1.52 -4.35 5.54
N PRO A 213 -1.32 -4.67 4.25
CA PRO A 213 -0.44 -5.74 3.77
C PRO A 213 1.05 -5.35 3.91
N PHE A 214 1.41 -4.87 5.09
CA PHE A 214 2.74 -4.44 5.47
C PHE A 214 3.01 -4.76 6.94
N VAL A 215 4.11 -5.44 7.21
CA VAL A 215 4.59 -5.75 8.56
C VAL A 215 6.11 -5.55 8.66
N MET A 216 6.61 -5.31 9.88
CA MET A 216 8.04 -5.32 10.14
C MET A 216 8.35 -6.28 11.29
N LEU A 217 9.44 -7.06 11.16
CA LEU A 217 10.11 -7.71 12.26
C LEU A 217 11.31 -6.86 12.66
N ALA A 218 11.45 -6.56 13.93
CA ALA A 218 12.50 -5.67 14.42
C ALA A 218 13.13 -6.18 15.71
N ASP A 219 14.36 -5.76 15.98
CA ASP A 219 14.97 -5.93 17.29
C ASP A 219 14.11 -5.31 18.38
N LYS A 220 14.09 -5.90 19.57
CA LYS A 220 13.29 -5.41 20.71
C LYS A 220 13.68 -4.00 21.16
N ASP A 221 14.91 -3.58 20.92
CA ASP A 221 15.42 -2.24 21.22
C ASP A 221 15.48 -1.32 19.98
N ALA A 222 14.93 -1.78 18.83
CA ALA A 222 14.89 -0.97 17.62
C ALA A 222 14.13 0.34 17.84
N THR A 223 14.72 1.40 17.30
CA THR A 223 14.19 2.77 17.30
C THR A 223 14.15 3.31 15.87
N GLU A 224 13.89 4.59 15.69
CA GLU A 224 14.01 5.23 14.36
C GLU A 224 15.42 5.13 13.77
N THR A 225 16.46 5.06 14.60
CA THR A 225 17.87 5.17 14.17
C THR A 225 18.76 4.02 14.63
N ASN A 226 18.23 3.01 15.28
CA ASN A 226 18.98 1.87 15.84
C ASN A 226 18.22 0.57 15.68
N GLY A 227 18.94 -0.55 15.56
CA GLY A 227 18.44 -1.91 15.50
C GLY A 227 18.20 -2.43 14.08
N GLU A 228 18.15 -3.76 13.95
CA GLU A 228 17.79 -4.43 12.70
C GLU A 228 16.27 -4.43 12.50
N VAL A 229 15.87 -4.21 11.25
CA VAL A 229 14.46 -4.19 10.83
C VAL A 229 14.33 -4.91 9.49
N PHE A 230 13.38 -5.84 9.40
CA PHE A 230 12.98 -6.53 8.19
C PHE A 230 11.55 -6.13 7.86
N ALA A 231 11.37 -5.32 6.84
CA ALA A 231 10.05 -4.89 6.39
C ALA A 231 9.56 -5.78 5.26
N VAL A 232 8.30 -6.20 5.33
CA VAL A 232 7.68 -7.08 4.34
C VAL A 232 6.39 -6.43 3.85
N SER A 233 6.29 -6.25 2.53
CA SER A 233 5.12 -5.71 1.84
C SER A 233 4.62 -6.70 0.81
N PHE A 234 3.31 -6.66 0.51
CA PHE A 234 2.66 -7.51 -0.46
C PHE A 234 2.06 -6.66 -1.59
N MET A 235 2.40 -6.98 -2.82
CA MET A 235 1.98 -6.21 -4.01
C MET A 235 0.65 -6.74 -4.56
N TYR A 236 -0.40 -6.63 -3.74
CA TYR A 236 -1.72 -7.15 -4.04
C TYR A 236 -2.80 -6.36 -3.32
N SER A 237 -3.90 -6.05 -4.02
CA SER A 237 -5.00 -5.22 -3.50
C SER A 237 -6.20 -6.04 -2.99
N GLY A 238 -6.17 -7.36 -3.14
CA GLY A 238 -7.18 -8.29 -2.63
C GLY A 238 -6.91 -8.74 -1.20
N SER A 239 -7.61 -9.79 -0.77
CA SER A 239 -7.42 -10.42 0.54
C SER A 239 -6.00 -10.93 0.72
N PHE A 240 -5.40 -10.66 1.88
CA PHE A 240 -4.02 -11.07 2.18
C PHE A 240 -3.91 -11.72 3.55
N ARG A 241 -2.85 -12.51 3.73
CA ARG A 241 -2.52 -13.14 5.00
C ARG A 241 -1.01 -13.08 5.25
N CYS A 242 -0.63 -12.56 6.40
CA CYS A 242 0.72 -12.65 6.95
C CYS A 242 0.68 -13.48 8.23
N GLU A 243 1.49 -14.52 8.30
CA GLU A 243 1.66 -15.34 9.49
C GLU A 243 3.10 -15.28 9.97
N THR A 244 3.29 -15.02 11.25
CA THR A 244 4.58 -15.08 11.91
C THR A 244 4.54 -16.16 12.98
N ASN A 245 5.20 -17.27 12.72
CA ASN A 245 5.26 -18.44 13.60
C ASN A 245 6.59 -18.48 14.34
N VAL A 246 6.54 -18.50 15.66
CA VAL A 246 7.71 -18.70 16.53
C VAL A 246 7.68 -20.10 17.09
N GLY A 247 8.66 -20.91 16.68
CA GLY A 247 8.80 -22.30 17.14
C GLY A 247 9.58 -22.42 18.46
N LYS A 248 9.35 -23.50 19.18
CA LYS A 248 10.05 -23.82 20.46
C LYS A 248 11.58 -23.91 20.34
N VAL A 249 12.07 -24.17 19.14
CA VAL A 249 13.51 -24.28 18.86
C VAL A 249 14.17 -22.94 18.50
N GLY A 250 13.49 -21.82 18.73
CA GLY A 250 14.07 -20.50 18.57
C GLY A 250 14.15 -20.03 17.11
N VAL A 251 13.32 -20.55 16.22
CA VAL A 251 13.23 -20.13 14.81
C VAL A 251 11.92 -19.41 14.58
N THR A 252 11.98 -18.26 13.92
CA THR A 252 10.80 -17.51 13.49
C THR A 252 10.61 -17.69 11.98
N ARG A 253 9.40 -18.11 11.57
CA ARG A 253 8.98 -18.13 10.17
C ARG A 253 7.97 -17.03 9.91
N LEU A 254 8.24 -16.18 8.92
CA LEU A 254 7.27 -15.24 8.37
C LEU A 254 6.82 -15.74 7.00
N THR A 255 5.49 -15.80 6.79
CA THR A 255 4.88 -16.01 5.47
C THR A 255 3.89 -14.89 5.16
N MET A 256 3.83 -14.45 3.89
CA MET A 256 2.85 -13.47 3.42
C MET A 256 2.41 -13.81 1.99
N GLY A 257 1.10 -13.77 1.74
CA GLY A 257 0.51 -14.08 0.45
C GLY A 257 -0.98 -13.86 0.41
N ILE A 258 -1.67 -14.50 -0.54
CA ILE A 258 -3.13 -14.45 -0.66
C ILE A 258 -3.75 -15.11 0.59
N ASP A 259 -4.79 -14.48 1.15
CA ASP A 259 -5.55 -15.09 2.25
C ASP A 259 -6.27 -16.37 1.77
N ASP A 260 -6.11 -17.45 2.53
CA ASP A 260 -6.60 -18.78 2.18
C ASP A 260 -8.03 -19.09 2.67
N THR A 261 -8.69 -18.13 3.32
CA THR A 261 -10.05 -18.29 3.84
C THR A 261 -11.08 -18.49 2.71
N HIS A 262 -10.97 -17.69 1.64
CA HIS A 262 -11.82 -17.71 0.47
C HIS A 262 -10.97 -17.83 -0.79
N PHE A 263 -10.05 -18.82 -0.79
CA PHE A 263 -9.15 -19.04 -1.91
C PHE A 263 -9.03 -20.52 -2.23
N LYS A 264 -9.51 -20.87 -3.40
CA LYS A 264 -9.35 -22.18 -4.02
C LYS A 264 -9.33 -21.96 -5.53
N TYR A 265 -8.20 -22.19 -6.18
CA TYR A 265 -8.01 -21.87 -7.59
C TYR A 265 -7.64 -23.11 -8.40
N GLU A 266 -8.42 -23.41 -9.46
CA GLU A 266 -8.14 -24.51 -10.35
C GLU A 266 -6.94 -24.23 -11.25
N ILE A 267 -5.95 -25.12 -11.24
CA ILE A 267 -4.84 -25.09 -12.19
C ILE A 267 -4.96 -26.34 -13.09
N LYS A 268 -5.37 -26.15 -14.33
CA LYS A 268 -5.46 -27.22 -15.33
C LYS A 268 -4.08 -27.76 -15.68
N ASP A 269 -4.01 -28.99 -16.17
CA ASP A 269 -2.73 -29.55 -16.61
C ASP A 269 -2.03 -28.68 -17.65
N GLY A 270 -0.72 -28.51 -17.49
CA GLY A 270 0.11 -27.64 -18.31
C GLY A 270 -0.09 -26.14 -18.08
N LYS A 271 -0.92 -25.73 -17.11
CA LYS A 271 -1.13 -24.32 -16.75
C LYS A 271 -0.40 -23.96 -15.48
N SER A 272 -0.18 -22.66 -15.30
CA SER A 272 0.49 -22.09 -14.14
C SER A 272 -0.41 -21.10 -13.39
N PHE A 273 -0.07 -20.86 -12.12
CA PHE A 273 -0.57 -19.78 -11.30
C PHE A 273 0.60 -18.93 -10.85
N GLU A 274 0.51 -17.62 -11.09
CA GLU A 274 1.50 -16.62 -10.65
C GLU A 274 1.10 -16.07 -9.30
N PHE A 275 2.00 -16.15 -8.31
CA PHE A 275 1.77 -15.53 -7.01
C PHE A 275 2.04 -14.02 -7.13
N PRO A 276 1.21 -13.14 -6.52
CA PRO A 276 1.54 -11.72 -6.45
C PRO A 276 2.91 -11.50 -5.82
N GLU A 277 3.62 -10.45 -6.20
CA GLU A 277 4.97 -10.20 -5.68
C GLU A 277 4.98 -9.87 -4.20
N GLY A 278 6.02 -10.34 -3.52
CA GLY A 278 6.37 -9.94 -2.17
C GLY A 278 7.69 -9.16 -2.15
N LEU A 279 7.73 -8.10 -1.37
CA LEU A 279 8.89 -7.21 -1.21
C LEU A 279 9.43 -7.34 0.22
N ILE A 280 10.73 -7.63 0.37
CA ILE A 280 11.44 -7.61 1.65
C ILE A 280 12.52 -6.54 1.59
N VAL A 281 12.50 -5.61 2.54
CA VAL A 281 13.53 -4.56 2.71
C VAL A 281 14.22 -4.75 4.05
N TYR A 282 15.56 -4.73 4.03
CA TYR A 282 16.39 -4.85 5.21
C TYR A 282 17.05 -3.53 5.60
N GLY A 283 17.11 -3.24 6.89
CA GLY A 283 17.87 -2.13 7.44
C GLY A 283 18.43 -2.45 8.82
N ASN A 284 19.65 -1.96 9.09
CA ASN A 284 20.35 -2.14 10.37
C ASN A 284 20.52 -0.81 11.14
N ARG A 285 19.85 0.22 10.73
CA ARG A 285 19.84 1.55 11.35
C ARG A 285 18.41 2.00 11.67
N GLY A 286 17.61 1.09 12.20
CA GLY A 286 16.25 1.34 12.67
C GLY A 286 15.21 1.57 11.58
N PHE A 287 14.01 1.96 12.02
CA PHE A 287 12.84 2.10 11.14
C PHE A 287 13.02 3.13 10.04
N GLU A 288 13.77 4.22 10.30
CA GLU A 288 13.99 5.29 9.34
C GLU A 288 14.71 4.80 8.08
N SER A 289 15.73 3.95 8.25
CA SER A 289 16.50 3.42 7.12
C SER A 289 15.64 2.56 6.20
N VAL A 290 14.78 1.72 6.77
CA VAL A 290 13.84 0.87 6.02
C VAL A 290 12.75 1.71 5.33
N SER A 291 12.20 2.71 6.03
CA SER A 291 11.22 3.61 5.45
C SER A 291 11.77 4.37 4.23
N HIS A 292 13.00 4.88 4.30
CA HIS A 292 13.62 5.58 3.17
C HIS A 292 13.81 4.66 1.96
N HIS A 293 14.27 3.41 2.15
CA HIS A 293 14.39 2.45 1.07
C HIS A 293 13.03 2.09 0.45
N LEU A 294 12.00 1.89 1.29
CA LEU A 294 10.62 1.66 0.81
C LEU A 294 10.08 2.86 0.03
N HIS A 295 10.26 4.08 0.56
CA HIS A 295 9.82 5.29 -0.10
C HIS A 295 10.47 5.45 -1.48
N ASP A 296 11.77 5.18 -1.59
CA ASP A 296 12.49 5.33 -2.82
C ASP A 296 12.11 4.26 -3.86
N ILE A 297 11.95 2.98 -3.44
CA ILE A 297 11.51 1.93 -4.38
C ILE A 297 10.05 2.15 -4.82
N ILE A 298 9.18 2.67 -3.96
CA ILE A 298 7.81 3.02 -4.33
C ILE A 298 7.79 4.13 -5.38
N ARG A 299 8.55 5.21 -5.17
CA ARG A 299 8.61 6.33 -6.11
C ARG A 299 9.21 5.93 -7.46
N ASN A 300 10.28 5.14 -7.45
CA ASN A 300 11.10 4.90 -8.64
C ASN A 300 10.71 3.63 -9.40
N ASN A 301 10.12 2.62 -8.72
CA ASN A 301 9.92 1.29 -9.31
C ASN A 301 8.48 0.77 -9.19
N ILE A 302 7.58 1.45 -8.45
CA ILE A 302 6.19 1.01 -8.32
C ILE A 302 5.24 2.03 -8.95
N VAL A 303 5.30 3.29 -8.54
CA VAL A 303 4.52 4.35 -9.17
C VAL A 303 4.98 4.55 -10.62
N ASN A 304 4.02 4.70 -11.55
CA ASN A 304 4.33 4.83 -12.97
C ASN A 304 5.16 6.10 -13.22
N ASP A 305 6.26 5.99 -13.98
CA ASP A 305 7.18 7.09 -14.30
C ASP A 305 6.46 8.31 -14.92
N ASN A 306 5.45 8.08 -15.77
CA ASN A 306 4.66 9.16 -16.36
C ASN A 306 3.93 10.01 -15.31
N ASN A 307 3.69 9.45 -14.12
CA ASN A 307 2.94 10.08 -13.04
C ASN A 307 3.77 10.35 -11.78
N SER A 308 4.94 9.70 -11.61
CA SER A 308 5.76 9.85 -10.41
C SER A 308 6.34 11.26 -10.24
N SER A 309 6.65 11.92 -11.38
CA SER A 309 7.18 13.29 -11.44
C SER A 309 6.11 14.37 -11.66
N VAL A 310 4.84 13.98 -11.80
CA VAL A 310 3.76 14.93 -12.05
C VAL A 310 3.48 15.76 -10.79
N TYR A 311 3.48 17.07 -10.95
CA TYR A 311 3.11 18.02 -9.91
C TYR A 311 1.71 17.72 -9.36
N ARG A 312 1.60 17.56 -8.04
CA ARG A 312 0.32 17.38 -7.34
C ARG A 312 -0.34 18.74 -7.15
N SER A 313 -1.29 19.04 -8.03
CA SER A 313 -2.04 20.30 -8.00
C SER A 313 -2.78 20.46 -6.67
N VAL A 314 -2.81 21.67 -6.13
CA VAL A 314 -3.63 22.02 -4.95
C VAL A 314 -5.10 21.77 -5.31
N LEU A 315 -5.68 20.73 -4.74
CA LEU A 315 -6.99 20.19 -5.10
C LEU A 315 -8.08 20.77 -4.20
N LEU A 316 -9.28 21.01 -4.75
CA LEU A 316 -10.51 21.16 -3.97
C LEU A 316 -11.49 20.08 -4.42
N ASN A 317 -11.85 19.19 -3.51
CA ASN A 317 -12.92 18.21 -3.71
C ASN A 317 -14.25 18.78 -3.21
N SER A 318 -15.31 18.63 -3.98
CA SER A 318 -16.64 19.19 -3.67
C SER A 318 -17.41 18.43 -2.60
N TRP A 319 -16.99 17.23 -2.19
CA TRP A 319 -17.80 16.35 -1.34
C TRP A 319 -18.25 17.02 -0.04
N GLU A 320 -17.36 17.36 0.88
CA GLU A 320 -17.74 18.02 2.14
C GLU A 320 -18.29 19.47 1.92
N GLY A 321 -18.01 20.07 0.76
CA GLY A 321 -18.51 21.40 0.41
C GLY A 321 -20.00 21.44 0.07
N CYS A 322 -20.54 20.38 -0.56
CA CYS A 322 -21.93 20.36 -1.02
C CYS A 322 -22.58 18.97 -1.06
N TYR A 323 -21.84 17.90 -0.81
CA TYR A 323 -22.29 16.51 -1.01
C TYR A 323 -22.96 16.33 -2.38
N MET A 324 -24.06 15.57 -2.46
CA MET A 324 -24.84 15.42 -3.71
C MET A 324 -25.82 16.57 -3.97
N ASN A 325 -25.90 17.58 -3.08
CA ASN A 325 -26.82 18.72 -3.20
C ASN A 325 -26.18 19.87 -4.02
N PHE A 326 -26.12 19.70 -5.32
CA PHE A 326 -25.60 20.70 -6.24
C PHE A 326 -26.34 20.68 -7.59
N ASP A 327 -26.23 21.80 -8.29
CA ASP A 327 -26.55 22.00 -9.70
C ASP A 327 -25.39 22.75 -10.37
N THR A 328 -25.52 23.00 -11.68
CA THR A 328 -24.50 23.72 -12.43
C THR A 328 -24.17 25.09 -11.82
N ALA A 329 -25.18 25.86 -11.38
CA ALA A 329 -24.98 27.22 -10.86
C ALA A 329 -24.13 27.18 -9.56
N LYS A 330 -24.49 26.31 -8.65
CA LYS A 330 -23.78 26.14 -7.37
C LYS A 330 -22.33 25.67 -7.57
N VAL A 331 -22.09 24.72 -8.47
CA VAL A 331 -20.73 24.25 -8.78
C VAL A 331 -19.89 25.38 -9.36
N LEU A 332 -20.43 26.20 -10.30
CA LEU A 332 -19.71 27.33 -10.84
C LEU A 332 -19.37 28.40 -9.78
N GLU A 333 -20.25 28.63 -8.81
CA GLU A 333 -19.95 29.51 -7.67
C GLU A 333 -18.79 28.98 -6.80
N ILE A 334 -18.77 27.66 -6.50
CA ILE A 334 -17.71 27.02 -5.75
C ILE A 334 -16.38 27.11 -6.50
N ILE A 335 -16.36 26.83 -7.81
CA ILE A 335 -15.16 26.93 -8.66
C ILE A 335 -14.56 28.36 -8.59
N ARG A 336 -15.40 29.39 -8.73
CA ARG A 336 -14.94 30.80 -8.66
C ARG A 336 -14.37 31.15 -7.29
N ALA A 337 -14.99 30.66 -6.22
CA ALA A 337 -14.52 30.88 -4.85
C ALA A 337 -13.21 30.10 -4.56
N ALA A 338 -13.08 28.86 -5.09
CA ALA A 338 -11.91 28.01 -4.92
C ALA A 338 -10.60 28.69 -5.37
N LYS A 339 -10.68 29.45 -6.48
CA LYS A 339 -9.52 30.18 -7.02
C LYS A 339 -8.88 31.14 -6.00
N SER A 340 -9.69 31.77 -5.14
CA SER A 340 -9.17 32.70 -4.11
C SER A 340 -8.38 31.99 -3.02
N ALA A 341 -8.64 30.69 -2.78
CA ALA A 341 -7.91 29.85 -1.83
C ALA A 341 -6.64 29.20 -2.44
N GLY A 342 -6.24 29.60 -3.66
CA GLY A 342 -5.04 29.09 -4.32
C GLY A 342 -5.20 27.72 -4.97
N THR A 343 -6.44 27.24 -5.13
CA THR A 343 -6.77 25.95 -5.76
C THR A 343 -6.33 25.93 -7.23
N GLU A 344 -5.82 24.78 -7.67
CA GLU A 344 -5.32 24.52 -9.02
C GLU A 344 -6.08 23.40 -9.74
N LEU A 345 -6.84 22.60 -9.00
CA LEU A 345 -7.65 21.48 -9.49
C LEU A 345 -8.97 21.43 -8.73
N PHE A 346 -10.09 21.45 -9.45
CA PHE A 346 -11.42 21.23 -8.87
C PHE A 346 -11.91 19.83 -9.22
N VAL A 347 -12.36 19.06 -8.21
CA VAL A 347 -12.92 17.71 -8.39
C VAL A 347 -14.39 17.71 -8.03
N LEU A 348 -15.25 17.40 -9.03
CA LEU A 348 -16.66 17.14 -8.82
C LEU A 348 -16.85 15.71 -8.31
N ASP A 349 -17.22 15.56 -7.04
CA ASP A 349 -17.40 14.28 -6.37
C ASP A 349 -18.76 13.62 -6.72
N ASP A 350 -19.21 12.61 -5.99
CA ASP A 350 -20.42 11.80 -6.24
C ASP A 350 -21.68 12.65 -6.51
N GLY A 351 -22.51 12.21 -7.47
CA GLY A 351 -23.81 12.80 -7.75
C GLY A 351 -23.98 13.49 -9.12
N TRP A 352 -22.99 13.40 -10.04
CA TRP A 352 -23.03 14.05 -11.36
C TRP A 352 -23.67 13.17 -12.45
N PHE A 353 -23.85 11.86 -12.23
CA PHE A 353 -24.22 10.84 -13.21
C PHE A 353 -25.60 10.24 -12.97
N GLY A 354 -26.18 9.60 -13.99
CA GLY A 354 -27.45 8.86 -13.93
C GLY A 354 -28.60 9.69 -13.35
N LYS A 355 -29.25 9.19 -12.30
CA LYS A 355 -30.25 9.89 -11.48
C LYS A 355 -29.77 10.02 -10.03
N ARG A 356 -28.46 10.17 -9.84
CA ARG A 356 -27.74 10.10 -8.57
C ARG A 356 -27.96 11.35 -7.73
N ASP A 357 -29.06 11.39 -6.99
CA ASP A 357 -29.36 12.43 -6.00
C ASP A 357 -29.23 11.96 -4.54
N ASN A 358 -28.98 10.69 -4.34
CA ASN A 358 -28.69 10.02 -3.07
C ASN A 358 -27.95 8.72 -3.31
N ASP A 359 -27.50 8.06 -2.27
CA ASP A 359 -26.68 6.83 -2.32
C ASP A 359 -27.44 5.54 -2.69
N ARG A 360 -28.76 5.61 -2.94
CA ARG A 360 -29.62 4.44 -3.17
C ARG A 360 -29.85 4.11 -4.64
N CYS A 361 -29.45 4.98 -5.55
CA CYS A 361 -29.75 4.81 -6.97
C CYS A 361 -28.59 5.17 -7.88
N SER A 362 -28.65 4.66 -9.10
CA SER A 362 -27.81 4.98 -10.27
C SER A 362 -26.33 4.69 -10.18
N LEU A 363 -25.81 4.10 -9.09
CA LEU A 363 -24.42 3.64 -9.12
C LEU A 363 -24.26 2.53 -10.16
N GLY A 364 -23.32 2.72 -11.08
CA GLY A 364 -23.14 1.89 -12.29
C GLY A 364 -23.59 2.60 -13.59
N ASP A 365 -24.40 3.66 -13.50
CA ASP A 365 -24.93 4.42 -14.65
C ASP A 365 -23.99 5.57 -15.04
N TRP A 366 -22.87 5.25 -15.67
CA TRP A 366 -21.81 6.23 -16.00
C TRP A 366 -22.14 7.07 -17.22
N TYR A 367 -23.18 7.92 -17.10
CA TYR A 367 -23.54 8.97 -18.05
C TYR A 367 -23.99 10.23 -17.31
N VAL A 368 -23.75 11.39 -17.90
CA VAL A 368 -24.00 12.68 -17.22
C VAL A 368 -25.51 12.86 -16.94
N ASN A 369 -25.84 13.30 -15.74
CA ASN A 369 -27.18 13.75 -15.38
C ASN A 369 -27.45 15.17 -15.94
N GLU A 370 -27.83 15.24 -17.20
CA GLU A 370 -28.09 16.53 -17.90
C GLU A 370 -29.22 17.35 -17.27
N ASN A 371 -30.10 16.73 -16.47
CA ASN A 371 -31.14 17.45 -15.73
C ASN A 371 -30.61 18.18 -14.52
N LYS A 372 -29.44 17.79 -14.03
CA LYS A 372 -28.78 18.32 -12.82
C LYS A 372 -27.60 19.20 -13.15
N VAL A 373 -26.74 18.77 -14.07
CA VAL A 373 -25.49 19.45 -14.40
C VAL A 373 -25.25 19.54 -15.91
N ASP A 374 -24.85 20.71 -16.37
CA ASP A 374 -24.17 20.92 -17.65
C ASP A 374 -22.66 20.72 -17.43
N LEU A 375 -22.22 19.46 -17.57
CA LEU A 375 -20.84 19.10 -17.28
C LEU A 375 -19.86 19.84 -18.19
N LYS A 376 -20.21 20.03 -19.47
CA LYS A 376 -19.36 20.78 -20.40
C LYS A 376 -19.12 22.21 -19.94
N LYS A 377 -20.18 22.91 -19.52
CA LYS A 377 -20.08 24.27 -18.99
C LYS A 377 -19.23 24.34 -17.71
N ILE A 378 -19.32 23.33 -16.84
CA ILE A 378 -18.53 23.25 -15.62
C ILE A 378 -17.03 23.09 -15.96
N VAL A 379 -16.69 22.16 -16.86
CA VAL A 379 -15.33 21.93 -17.36
C VAL A 379 -14.76 23.21 -18.00
N ASP A 380 -15.49 23.79 -18.93
CA ASP A 380 -15.07 25.01 -19.66
C ASP A 380 -14.78 26.18 -18.68
N GLU A 381 -15.67 26.42 -17.70
CA GLU A 381 -15.49 27.45 -16.67
C GLU A 381 -14.28 27.15 -15.78
N CYS A 382 -14.08 25.89 -15.37
CA CYS A 382 -12.95 25.48 -14.57
C CYS A 382 -11.63 25.80 -15.28
N HIS A 383 -11.49 25.40 -16.55
CA HIS A 383 -10.31 25.68 -17.35
C HIS A 383 -10.16 27.20 -17.64
N ALA A 384 -11.26 27.94 -17.86
CA ALA A 384 -11.21 29.37 -18.04
C ALA A 384 -10.67 30.13 -16.81
N THR A 385 -10.85 29.59 -15.60
CA THR A 385 -10.23 30.12 -14.37
C THR A 385 -8.75 29.72 -14.20
N GLY A 386 -8.23 28.88 -15.11
CA GLY A 386 -6.86 28.33 -15.06
C GLY A 386 -6.70 27.19 -14.07
N MET A 387 -7.78 26.52 -13.69
CA MET A 387 -7.75 25.29 -12.89
C MET A 387 -7.98 24.07 -13.77
N LYS A 388 -7.41 22.95 -13.38
CA LYS A 388 -7.71 21.61 -13.91
C LYS A 388 -9.07 21.15 -13.42
N PHE A 389 -9.67 20.17 -14.12
CA PHE A 389 -10.95 19.58 -13.75
C PHE A 389 -10.84 18.08 -13.52
N GLY A 390 -11.48 17.60 -12.47
CA GLY A 390 -11.56 16.18 -12.13
C GLY A 390 -12.97 15.70 -11.78
N ILE A 391 -13.17 14.39 -11.85
CA ILE A 391 -14.43 13.73 -11.46
C ILE A 391 -14.18 12.53 -10.54
N TRP A 392 -15.22 12.20 -9.78
CA TRP A 392 -15.30 10.99 -8.97
C TRP A 392 -15.99 9.85 -9.73
N ILE A 393 -15.49 8.62 -9.55
CA ILE A 393 -16.13 7.38 -10.01
C ILE A 393 -16.02 6.28 -8.95
N GLU A 394 -16.98 5.34 -8.96
CA GLU A 394 -16.96 4.10 -8.15
C GLU A 394 -17.35 2.92 -9.04
N PRO A 395 -16.47 2.48 -9.96
CA PRO A 395 -16.84 1.61 -11.06
C PRO A 395 -17.05 0.15 -10.69
N GLU A 396 -16.62 -0.27 -9.52
CA GLU A 396 -16.70 -1.66 -9.04
C GLU A 396 -18.03 -1.96 -8.31
N MET A 397 -18.89 -0.95 -8.15
CA MET A 397 -20.14 -1.04 -7.41
C MET A 397 -21.35 -0.70 -8.27
N GLY A 398 -22.51 -1.19 -7.85
CA GLY A 398 -23.80 -0.88 -8.45
C GLY A 398 -24.93 -0.75 -7.43
N ASN A 399 -25.98 -0.01 -7.77
CA ASN A 399 -27.25 -0.06 -7.06
C ASN A 399 -28.24 -0.94 -7.84
N PHE A 400 -29.09 -1.70 -7.18
CA PHE A 400 -30.20 -2.37 -7.88
C PHE A 400 -31.12 -1.39 -8.58
N ASP A 401 -31.28 -0.18 -8.03
CA ASP A 401 -31.96 0.94 -8.70
C ASP A 401 -30.97 1.71 -9.61
N SER A 402 -30.38 1.01 -10.58
CA SER A 402 -29.61 1.58 -11.69
C SER A 402 -30.14 1.03 -13.03
N ASP A 403 -29.92 1.75 -14.12
CA ASP A 403 -30.24 1.24 -15.45
C ASP A 403 -29.39 0.02 -15.79
N LEU A 404 -28.13 0.00 -15.35
CA LEU A 404 -27.20 -1.12 -15.50
C LEU A 404 -27.76 -2.40 -14.92
N LEU A 405 -28.11 -2.41 -13.63
CA LEU A 405 -28.55 -3.65 -12.95
C LEU A 405 -30.00 -4.01 -13.22
N ARG A 406 -30.84 -3.07 -13.72
CA ARG A 406 -32.13 -3.41 -14.29
C ARG A 406 -32.02 -4.17 -15.62
N ALA A 407 -31.03 -3.79 -16.43
CA ALA A 407 -30.77 -4.46 -17.73
C ALA A 407 -29.99 -5.79 -17.55
N HIS A 408 -29.10 -5.83 -16.56
CA HIS A 408 -28.14 -6.91 -16.33
C HIS A 408 -28.04 -7.25 -14.84
N PRO A 409 -29.09 -7.86 -14.24
CA PRO A 409 -29.03 -8.23 -12.80
C PRO A 409 -27.91 -9.22 -12.51
N GLU A 410 -27.51 -10.05 -13.48
CA GLU A 410 -26.40 -11.01 -13.40
C GLU A 410 -25.02 -10.35 -13.28
N TYR A 411 -24.90 -9.04 -13.48
CA TYR A 411 -23.66 -8.31 -13.26
C TYR A 411 -23.38 -8.01 -11.78
N ALA A 412 -24.40 -8.12 -10.93
CA ALA A 412 -24.20 -8.06 -9.49
C ALA A 412 -23.49 -9.33 -8.99
N ALA A 413 -22.47 -9.19 -8.15
CA ALA A 413 -21.77 -10.32 -7.55
C ALA A 413 -22.49 -10.83 -6.29
N VAL A 414 -23.81 -11.07 -6.40
CA VAL A 414 -24.65 -11.60 -5.32
C VAL A 414 -25.65 -12.61 -5.90
N ASP A 415 -26.09 -13.57 -5.09
CA ASP A 415 -27.20 -14.43 -5.44
C ASP A 415 -28.51 -13.62 -5.34
N VAL A 416 -29.07 -13.28 -6.50
CA VAL A 416 -30.30 -12.48 -6.58
C VAL A 416 -31.57 -13.23 -6.15
N GLU A 417 -31.50 -14.56 -5.99
CA GLU A 417 -32.60 -15.39 -5.50
C GLU A 417 -32.67 -15.38 -3.96
N THR A 418 -31.62 -14.91 -3.30
CA THR A 418 -31.58 -14.71 -1.85
C THR A 418 -31.68 -13.21 -1.53
N ASP A 419 -32.04 -12.86 -0.29
CA ASP A 419 -32.01 -11.47 0.17
C ASP A 419 -30.55 -11.02 0.36
N PRO A 420 -29.95 -10.28 -0.59
CA PRO A 420 -28.53 -9.92 -0.50
C PRO A 420 -28.29 -8.93 0.64
N TRP A 421 -27.20 -9.12 1.35
CA TRP A 421 -26.74 -8.14 2.37
C TRP A 421 -26.18 -6.91 1.67
N LEU A 422 -26.80 -5.74 1.90
CA LEU A 422 -26.39 -4.48 1.29
C LEU A 422 -25.59 -3.64 2.30
N SER A 423 -24.41 -3.17 1.93
CA SER A 423 -23.68 -2.12 2.60
C SER A 423 -23.79 -0.84 1.78
N ARG A 424 -24.17 0.29 2.38
CA ARG A 424 -24.42 1.58 1.70
C ARG A 424 -25.41 1.49 0.52
N HIS A 425 -26.39 0.59 0.58
CA HIS A 425 -27.32 0.30 -0.52
C HIS A 425 -26.67 -0.16 -1.83
N GLN A 426 -25.44 -0.62 -1.77
CA GLN A 426 -24.64 -1.03 -2.92
C GLN A 426 -24.43 -2.54 -2.96
N VAL A 427 -24.19 -3.07 -4.16
CA VAL A 427 -23.64 -4.40 -4.42
C VAL A 427 -22.34 -4.27 -5.20
N MET A 428 -21.44 -5.24 -5.04
CA MET A 428 -20.27 -5.35 -5.91
C MET A 428 -20.70 -5.83 -7.30
N LEU A 429 -20.04 -5.29 -8.33
CA LEU A 429 -20.13 -5.83 -9.69
C LEU A 429 -19.19 -7.02 -9.84
N ASN A 430 -19.59 -8.00 -10.63
CA ASN A 430 -18.85 -9.22 -10.85
C ASN A 430 -17.68 -9.01 -11.83
N PHE A 431 -16.58 -8.43 -11.36
CA PHE A 431 -15.38 -8.23 -12.17
C PHE A 431 -14.58 -9.52 -12.44
N ALA A 432 -15.02 -10.67 -11.91
CA ALA A 432 -14.55 -11.98 -12.36
C ALA A 432 -15.07 -12.34 -13.76
N ASP A 433 -16.06 -11.60 -14.29
CA ASP A 433 -16.56 -11.69 -15.66
C ASP A 433 -16.03 -10.54 -16.53
N ASP A 434 -15.30 -10.88 -17.60
CA ASP A 434 -14.75 -9.92 -18.55
C ASP A 434 -15.84 -9.02 -19.18
N LYS A 435 -17.07 -9.55 -19.39
CA LYS A 435 -18.18 -8.78 -19.96
C LYS A 435 -18.58 -7.62 -19.07
N VAL A 436 -18.54 -7.79 -17.76
CA VAL A 436 -18.85 -6.72 -16.79
C VAL A 436 -17.77 -5.66 -16.83
N VAL A 437 -16.50 -6.08 -16.82
CA VAL A 437 -15.36 -5.15 -16.97
C VAL A 437 -15.42 -4.37 -18.27
N ASP A 438 -15.74 -5.03 -19.40
CA ASP A 438 -15.88 -4.38 -20.71
C ASP A 438 -17.03 -3.37 -20.72
N CYS A 439 -18.18 -3.71 -20.17
CA CYS A 439 -19.34 -2.80 -20.08
C CYS A 439 -19.02 -1.53 -19.29
N ILE A 440 -18.37 -1.66 -18.15
CA ILE A 440 -17.95 -0.53 -17.30
C ILE A 440 -16.87 0.30 -18.00
N TYR A 441 -15.87 -0.36 -18.62
CA TYR A 441 -14.85 0.32 -19.41
C TYR A 441 -15.47 1.18 -20.53
N ASP A 442 -16.37 0.62 -21.34
CA ASP A 442 -17.00 1.32 -22.46
C ASP A 442 -17.83 2.53 -22.00
N SER A 443 -18.45 2.44 -20.82
CA SER A 443 -19.23 3.53 -20.25
C SER A 443 -18.33 4.68 -19.77
N LEU A 444 -17.25 4.36 -19.06
CA LEU A 444 -16.29 5.34 -18.56
C LEU A 444 -15.45 5.96 -19.69
N GLU A 445 -15.03 5.14 -20.66
CA GLU A 445 -14.29 5.62 -21.84
C GLU A 445 -15.06 6.68 -22.61
N LYS A 446 -16.39 6.52 -22.77
CA LYS A 446 -17.25 7.52 -23.41
C LYS A 446 -17.23 8.85 -22.67
N VAL A 447 -17.34 8.84 -21.33
CA VAL A 447 -17.33 10.07 -20.52
C VAL A 447 -15.95 10.73 -20.56
N LEU A 448 -14.90 9.97 -20.30
CA LEU A 448 -13.52 10.49 -20.27
C LEU A 448 -13.05 11.00 -21.65
N SER A 449 -13.61 10.46 -22.74
CA SER A 449 -13.32 10.95 -24.11
C SER A 449 -14.17 12.15 -24.53
N ALA A 450 -15.34 12.33 -23.92
CA ALA A 450 -16.26 13.42 -24.28
C ALA A 450 -15.93 14.77 -23.64
N TYR A 451 -15.22 14.73 -22.49
CA TYR A 451 -14.91 15.92 -21.70
C TYR A 451 -13.41 15.99 -21.42
N ASP A 452 -12.87 17.20 -21.30
CA ASP A 452 -11.45 17.44 -20.98
C ASP A 452 -11.23 17.30 -19.46
N ILE A 453 -10.99 16.05 -19.04
CA ILE A 453 -10.86 15.64 -17.64
C ILE A 453 -9.37 15.40 -17.35
N ASP A 454 -8.84 16.10 -16.34
CA ASP A 454 -7.44 16.01 -15.92
C ASP A 454 -7.22 15.03 -14.76
N TYR A 455 -8.28 14.70 -14.01
CA TYR A 455 -8.17 13.94 -12.77
C TYR A 455 -9.39 13.05 -12.53
N VAL A 456 -9.15 11.85 -11.99
CA VAL A 456 -10.20 10.92 -11.60
C VAL A 456 -9.94 10.42 -10.17
N LYS A 457 -10.90 10.65 -9.27
CA LYS A 457 -10.95 9.97 -7.95
C LYS A 457 -11.72 8.68 -8.12
N TRP A 458 -11.03 7.55 -8.01
CA TRP A 458 -11.61 6.20 -8.11
C TRP A 458 -11.88 5.62 -6.74
N ASP A 459 -13.13 5.47 -6.39
CA ASP A 459 -13.58 5.00 -5.08
C ASP A 459 -14.01 3.53 -5.09
N HIS A 460 -14.10 2.94 -3.89
CA HIS A 460 -14.48 1.55 -3.64
C HIS A 460 -15.08 1.44 -2.21
N ASN A 461 -16.36 1.68 -2.05
CA ASN A 461 -16.97 1.94 -0.74
C ASN A 461 -17.61 0.71 -0.08
N ARG A 462 -17.39 -0.48 -0.59
CA ARG A 462 -17.93 -1.72 -0.02
C ARG A 462 -16.84 -2.80 0.08
N THR A 463 -16.90 -3.61 1.14
CA THR A 463 -16.17 -4.88 1.26
C THR A 463 -16.94 -6.02 0.60
N LEU A 464 -16.24 -7.09 0.24
CA LEU A 464 -16.82 -8.36 -0.21
C LEU A 464 -17.27 -9.15 1.03
N GLU A 465 -18.52 -9.06 1.38
CA GLU A 465 -19.10 -9.73 2.55
C GLU A 465 -20.07 -10.85 2.16
N ASP A 466 -20.77 -10.63 1.05
CA ASP A 466 -21.74 -11.58 0.49
C ASP A 466 -21.48 -11.60 -1.02
N TYR A 467 -21.09 -12.74 -1.58
CA TYR A 467 -20.74 -12.83 -2.99
C TYR A 467 -21.26 -14.12 -3.65
N PHE A 468 -21.66 -13.96 -4.90
CA PHE A 468 -21.95 -15.05 -5.80
C PHE A 468 -21.63 -14.60 -7.24
N ALA A 469 -20.75 -15.33 -7.92
CA ALA A 469 -20.37 -15.03 -9.29
C ALA A 469 -21.17 -15.88 -10.28
N HIS A 470 -22.11 -15.28 -11.00
CA HIS A 470 -22.99 -15.98 -11.93
C HIS A 470 -22.29 -16.69 -13.08
N ASN A 471 -21.07 -16.28 -13.44
CA ASN A 471 -20.24 -16.89 -14.47
C ASN A 471 -19.37 -18.06 -13.96
N LEU A 472 -19.38 -18.34 -12.66
CA LEU A 472 -18.64 -19.45 -12.03
C LEU A 472 -19.62 -20.50 -11.51
N ASP A 473 -19.29 -21.78 -11.70
CA ASP A 473 -20.03 -22.85 -11.05
C ASP A 473 -19.72 -22.99 -9.55
N GLY A 474 -20.45 -23.86 -8.85
CA GLY A 474 -20.34 -23.98 -7.40
C GLY A 474 -18.94 -24.40 -6.90
N GLU A 475 -18.16 -25.12 -7.71
CA GLU A 475 -16.81 -25.54 -7.34
C GLU A 475 -15.77 -24.41 -7.47
N HIS A 476 -16.05 -23.40 -8.34
CA HIS A 476 -15.16 -22.29 -8.65
C HIS A 476 -15.52 -20.99 -7.92
N GLN A 477 -16.54 -20.97 -7.06
CA GLN A 477 -16.93 -19.74 -6.34
C GLN A 477 -15.79 -19.16 -5.48
N ASP A 478 -14.95 -20.01 -4.88
CA ASP A 478 -13.77 -19.58 -4.11
C ASP A 478 -12.64 -18.98 -4.97
N GLU A 479 -12.76 -18.95 -6.31
CA GLU A 479 -11.86 -18.20 -7.19
C GLU A 479 -12.26 -16.72 -7.30
N PHE A 480 -13.49 -16.37 -6.90
CA PHE A 480 -14.09 -15.07 -7.14
C PHE A 480 -13.22 -13.93 -6.60
N TYR A 481 -12.76 -13.99 -5.36
CA TYR A 481 -11.96 -12.92 -4.75
C TYR A 481 -10.72 -12.58 -5.60
N HIS A 482 -9.99 -13.61 -6.02
CA HIS A 482 -8.79 -13.42 -6.84
C HIS A 482 -9.14 -12.93 -8.25
N ARG A 483 -10.12 -13.56 -8.90
CA ARG A 483 -10.56 -13.14 -10.25
C ARG A 483 -11.13 -11.72 -10.28
N ASN A 484 -11.86 -11.33 -9.24
CA ASN A 484 -12.40 -9.98 -9.10
C ASN A 484 -11.28 -8.94 -8.95
N THR A 485 -10.25 -9.25 -8.17
CA THR A 485 -9.05 -8.39 -8.06
C THR A 485 -8.31 -8.27 -9.40
N LEU A 486 -8.20 -9.36 -10.17
CA LEU A 486 -7.62 -9.29 -11.53
C LEU A 486 -8.50 -8.46 -12.48
N GLY A 487 -9.83 -8.51 -12.33
CA GLY A 487 -10.76 -7.66 -13.08
C GLY A 487 -10.58 -6.18 -12.78
N TYR A 488 -10.41 -5.82 -11.50
CA TYR A 488 -10.04 -4.46 -11.09
C TYR A 488 -8.73 -4.00 -11.76
N TYR A 489 -7.68 -4.81 -11.71
CA TYR A 489 -6.41 -4.47 -12.35
C TYR A 489 -6.53 -4.29 -13.86
N ARG A 490 -7.34 -5.13 -14.51
CA ARG A 490 -7.60 -5.06 -15.95
C ARG A 490 -8.30 -3.75 -16.33
N LEU A 491 -9.32 -3.34 -15.56
CA LEU A 491 -10.01 -2.06 -15.78
C LEU A 491 -9.06 -0.87 -15.52
N ALA A 492 -8.33 -0.90 -14.41
CA ALA A 492 -7.37 0.14 -14.04
C ALA A 492 -6.28 0.29 -15.12
N LYS A 493 -5.68 -0.82 -15.58
CA LYS A 493 -4.68 -0.83 -16.65
C LYS A 493 -5.23 -0.20 -17.93
N ARG A 494 -6.41 -0.66 -18.40
CA ARG A 494 -7.02 -0.16 -19.64
C ARG A 494 -7.30 1.34 -19.59
N LEU A 495 -7.85 1.85 -18.48
CA LEU A 495 -8.15 3.28 -18.35
C LEU A 495 -6.89 4.13 -18.25
N THR A 496 -5.90 3.72 -17.46
CA THR A 496 -4.65 4.49 -17.32
C THR A 496 -3.80 4.48 -18.60
N GLU A 497 -3.78 3.37 -19.35
CA GLU A 497 -3.14 3.32 -20.68
C GLU A 497 -3.88 4.14 -21.73
N ARG A 498 -5.22 4.17 -21.69
CA ARG A 498 -6.04 4.94 -22.64
C ARG A 498 -5.98 6.44 -22.37
N PHE A 499 -5.86 6.85 -21.10
CA PHE A 499 -5.83 8.24 -20.65
C PHE A 499 -4.55 8.55 -19.87
N PRO A 500 -3.36 8.50 -20.49
CA PRO A 500 -2.08 8.62 -19.80
C PRO A 500 -1.82 10.01 -19.19
N ASN A 501 -2.57 11.03 -19.59
CA ASN A 501 -2.48 12.40 -19.08
C ASN A 501 -3.46 12.66 -17.92
N VAL A 502 -4.39 11.75 -17.65
CA VAL A 502 -5.33 11.84 -16.53
C VAL A 502 -4.65 11.31 -15.27
N HIS A 503 -4.69 12.09 -14.21
CA HIS A 503 -4.21 11.66 -12.92
C HIS A 503 -5.29 10.85 -12.19
N PHE A 504 -5.01 9.59 -11.87
CA PHE A 504 -5.92 8.73 -11.11
C PHE A 504 -5.50 8.68 -9.64
N GLN A 505 -6.45 8.98 -8.74
CA GLN A 505 -6.29 8.79 -7.30
C GLN A 505 -7.13 7.59 -6.86
N GLY A 506 -6.51 6.64 -6.16
CA GLY A 506 -7.23 5.55 -5.52
C GLY A 506 -7.93 6.02 -4.24
N CYS A 507 -9.15 5.53 -4.02
CA CYS A 507 -9.91 5.68 -2.79
C CYS A 507 -10.63 4.35 -2.50
N ALA A 508 -10.85 4.04 -1.23
CA ALA A 508 -11.67 2.89 -0.84
C ALA A 508 -12.30 3.15 0.54
N SER A 509 -13.31 4.04 0.58
CA SER A 509 -13.74 4.68 1.82
C SER A 509 -12.52 5.21 2.58
N GLY A 510 -11.82 6.16 2.00
CA GLY A 510 -10.49 6.53 2.49
C GLY A 510 -9.42 5.49 2.12
N GLY A 511 -8.66 5.05 3.11
CA GLY A 511 -7.48 4.22 2.95
C GLY A 511 -7.70 2.71 2.99
N GLY A 512 -8.91 2.20 2.71
CA GLY A 512 -9.24 0.77 2.78
C GLY A 512 -8.56 -0.10 1.71
N ARG A 513 -7.92 0.52 0.72
CA ARG A 513 -7.11 -0.16 -0.32
C ARG A 513 -5.81 0.63 -0.56
N PHE A 514 -5.12 0.95 0.55
CA PHE A 514 -3.85 1.66 0.51
C PHE A 514 -2.71 0.63 0.47
N ASP A 515 -2.33 0.20 -0.73
CA ASP A 515 -1.38 -0.88 -0.96
C ASP A 515 -0.54 -0.68 -2.24
N LEU A 516 0.51 -1.49 -2.40
CA LEU A 516 1.43 -1.40 -3.54
C LEU A 516 0.79 -1.80 -4.87
N GLY A 517 -0.23 -2.68 -4.85
CA GLY A 517 -0.96 -3.08 -6.05
C GLY A 517 -1.76 -1.92 -6.65
N THR A 518 -2.44 -1.14 -5.80
CA THR A 518 -3.13 0.08 -6.22
C THR A 518 -2.16 1.16 -6.70
N LEU A 519 -1.02 1.36 -5.99
CA LEU A 519 0.01 2.33 -6.37
C LEU A 519 0.70 2.02 -7.69
N PHE A 520 0.64 0.78 -8.17
CA PHE A 520 1.15 0.42 -9.49
C PHE A 520 0.38 1.09 -10.63
N TYR A 521 -0.92 1.30 -10.45
CA TYR A 521 -1.79 1.95 -11.43
C TYR A 521 -2.05 3.42 -11.11
N PHE A 522 -2.23 3.74 -9.82
CA PHE A 522 -2.63 5.07 -9.35
C PHE A 522 -1.49 5.68 -8.53
N PRO A 523 -0.94 6.82 -8.96
CA PRO A 523 0.25 7.41 -8.33
C PRO A 523 -0.01 8.03 -6.95
N GLU A 524 -1.28 8.06 -6.52
CA GLU A 524 -1.74 8.65 -5.28
C GLU A 524 -2.95 7.88 -4.74
N ILE A 525 -3.06 7.78 -3.43
CA ILE A 525 -4.22 7.19 -2.75
C ILE A 525 -4.74 8.15 -1.69
N TRP A 526 -6.06 8.29 -1.63
CA TRP A 526 -6.74 8.99 -0.55
C TRP A 526 -6.47 8.29 0.78
N THR A 527 -5.77 8.98 1.68
CA THR A 527 -5.18 8.34 2.86
C THR A 527 -6.23 7.92 3.89
N SER A 528 -7.26 8.74 4.07
CA SER A 528 -8.38 8.51 4.97
C SER A 528 -9.49 9.52 4.66
N ASP A 529 -10.74 9.12 4.88
CA ASP A 529 -11.90 10.05 4.90
C ASP A 529 -11.87 10.96 6.13
N GLU A 530 -11.05 10.64 7.14
CA GLU A 530 -10.83 11.52 8.29
C GLU A 530 -9.93 12.70 7.91
N ASN A 531 -10.44 13.91 8.02
CA ASN A 531 -9.72 15.16 7.76
C ASN A 531 -9.44 15.98 9.03
N ASP A 532 -9.85 15.50 10.23
CA ASP A 532 -9.43 16.12 11.49
C ASP A 532 -7.89 16.10 11.59
N PRO A 533 -7.23 17.26 11.73
CA PRO A 533 -5.78 17.32 11.69
C PRO A 533 -5.10 16.57 12.83
N VAL A 534 -5.76 16.39 13.98
CA VAL A 534 -5.20 15.64 15.11
C VAL A 534 -5.24 14.13 14.82
N GLN A 535 -6.35 13.62 14.27
CA GLN A 535 -6.46 12.23 13.84
C GLN A 535 -5.49 11.92 12.69
N ARG A 536 -5.34 12.86 11.75
CA ARG A 536 -4.40 12.74 10.63
C ARG A 536 -2.94 12.60 11.08
N LEU A 537 -2.55 13.15 12.24
CA LEU A 537 -1.20 12.93 12.78
C LEU A 537 -0.90 11.45 13.01
N PHE A 538 -1.87 10.70 13.54
CA PHE A 538 -1.72 9.25 13.78
C PHE A 538 -1.75 8.46 12.48
N ILE A 539 -2.70 8.77 11.60
CA ILE A 539 -2.90 8.10 10.31
C ILE A 539 -1.67 8.31 9.39
N GLN A 540 -1.22 9.55 9.21
CA GLN A 540 -0.07 9.87 8.36
C GLN A 540 1.24 9.35 8.97
N TYR A 541 1.38 9.40 10.31
CA TYR A 541 2.54 8.82 11.00
C TYR A 541 2.64 7.32 10.73
N GLY A 542 1.57 6.55 10.96
CA GLY A 542 1.56 5.12 10.71
C GLY A 542 1.78 4.79 9.23
N THR A 543 1.12 5.51 8.32
CA THR A 543 1.28 5.35 6.87
C THR A 543 2.73 5.57 6.43
N SER A 544 3.44 6.54 7.03
CA SER A 544 4.81 6.91 6.66
C SER A 544 5.87 5.84 6.94
N PHE A 545 5.55 4.76 7.64
CA PHE A 545 6.51 3.66 7.83
C PHE A 545 6.74 2.89 6.52
N ALA A 546 5.70 2.72 5.71
CA ALA A 546 5.78 2.01 4.44
C ALA A 546 5.78 2.95 3.23
N TYR A 547 4.98 4.02 3.25
CA TYR A 547 4.61 4.81 2.08
C TYR A 547 5.13 6.24 2.15
N PRO A 548 5.67 6.80 1.04
CA PRO A 548 6.14 8.18 1.02
C PRO A 548 4.98 9.18 1.08
N PRO A 549 5.19 10.40 1.62
CA PRO A 549 4.20 11.47 1.59
C PRO A 549 3.65 11.81 0.20
N SER A 550 4.46 11.63 -0.84
CA SER A 550 4.08 11.88 -2.24
C SER A 550 2.92 11.02 -2.78
N VAL A 551 2.55 9.94 -2.09
CA VAL A 551 1.42 9.07 -2.48
C VAL A 551 0.22 9.20 -1.54
N MET A 552 0.27 10.11 -0.55
CA MET A 552 -0.75 10.30 0.47
C MET A 552 -1.62 11.52 0.16
N GLY A 553 -2.88 11.34 -0.20
CA GLY A 553 -3.84 12.44 -0.27
C GLY A 553 -4.12 13.03 1.12
N ALA A 554 -4.05 14.37 1.27
CA ALA A 554 -4.27 15.07 2.54
C ALA A 554 -4.98 16.40 2.31
N HIS A 555 -6.19 16.55 2.88
CA HIS A 555 -7.02 17.73 2.66
C HIS A 555 -7.35 18.46 3.97
N VAL A 556 -7.67 19.74 3.81
CA VAL A 556 -8.18 20.64 4.83
C VAL A 556 -9.71 20.67 4.74
N ASN A 557 -10.40 20.49 5.86
CA ASN A 557 -11.86 20.56 5.92
C ASN A 557 -12.38 21.57 6.98
N ASP A 558 -13.72 21.60 7.17
CA ASP A 558 -14.40 22.52 8.09
C ASP A 558 -14.44 22.04 9.56
N CYS A 559 -13.76 20.91 9.94
CA CYS A 559 -13.80 20.44 11.33
C CYS A 559 -13.39 21.51 12.34
N ALA A 560 -14.01 21.50 13.52
CA ALA A 560 -13.89 22.59 14.52
C ALA A 560 -12.72 22.42 15.52
N VAL A 561 -11.88 21.39 15.38
CA VAL A 561 -10.86 21.06 16.41
C VAL A 561 -9.79 22.12 16.54
N THR A 562 -9.40 22.75 15.43
CA THR A 562 -8.35 23.80 15.39
C THR A 562 -8.56 24.76 14.24
N GLY A 563 -7.75 25.84 14.18
CA GLY A 563 -7.78 26.81 13.08
C GLY A 563 -7.21 26.27 11.78
N TYR A 564 -7.55 26.94 10.66
CA TYR A 564 -7.17 26.53 9.31
C TYR A 564 -5.66 26.45 9.09
N LYS A 565 -4.88 27.27 9.77
CA LYS A 565 -3.42 27.20 9.73
C LYS A 565 -2.89 25.81 10.13
N THR A 566 -3.34 25.26 11.27
CA THR A 566 -2.88 23.93 11.71
C THR A 566 -3.36 22.82 10.78
N LYS A 567 -4.60 22.89 10.28
CA LYS A 567 -5.13 21.94 9.29
C LYS A 567 -4.25 21.90 8.04
N ALA A 568 -3.94 23.09 7.49
CA ALA A 568 -3.13 23.24 6.30
C ALA A 568 -1.68 22.78 6.52
N GLU A 569 -1.06 23.14 7.64
CA GLU A 569 0.31 22.71 7.98
C GLU A 569 0.43 21.18 8.15
N VAL A 570 -0.61 20.51 8.65
CA VAL A 570 -0.65 19.03 8.72
C VAL A 570 -0.86 18.40 7.33
N ALA A 571 -1.79 18.95 6.54
CA ALA A 571 -2.09 18.43 5.20
C ALA A 571 -0.91 18.61 4.22
N LEU A 572 -0.06 19.62 4.42
CA LEU A 572 1.12 19.91 3.58
C LEU A 572 2.09 18.71 3.48
N PHE A 573 2.10 17.80 4.45
CA PHE A 573 2.93 16.59 4.44
C PHE A 573 2.26 15.43 3.68
N GLY A 574 1.64 15.73 2.56
CA GLY A 574 0.99 14.84 1.59
C GLY A 574 0.66 15.58 0.31
N SER A 575 -0.18 15.00 -0.57
CA SER A 575 -0.80 15.70 -1.70
C SER A 575 -1.86 16.64 -1.16
N TYR A 576 -1.51 17.91 -1.09
CA TYR A 576 -2.25 18.96 -0.38
C TYR A 576 -3.49 19.42 -1.13
N GLY A 577 -4.59 19.56 -0.40
CA GLY A 577 -5.84 20.06 -0.97
C GLY A 577 -6.87 20.47 0.07
N PHE A 578 -8.09 20.68 -0.40
CA PHE A 578 -9.23 21.14 0.38
C PHE A 578 -10.45 20.23 0.15
N GLU A 579 -11.25 20.08 1.19
CA GLU A 579 -12.54 19.40 1.15
C GLU A 579 -13.55 20.19 1.99
N LEU A 580 -13.99 21.33 1.45
CA LEU A 580 -14.81 22.33 2.12
C LEU A 580 -15.54 23.23 1.12
N ASP A 581 -16.48 24.06 1.62
CA ASP A 581 -17.11 25.12 0.82
C ASP A 581 -16.32 26.44 0.96
N PRO A 582 -15.51 26.85 -0.03
CA PRO A 582 -14.66 28.02 0.08
C PRO A 582 -15.44 29.35 0.18
N ARG A 583 -16.74 29.36 -0.15
CA ARG A 583 -17.62 30.54 -0.02
C ARG A 583 -17.93 30.90 1.43
N LYS A 584 -17.73 29.94 2.37
CA LYS A 584 -17.95 30.15 3.80
C LYS A 584 -16.74 30.70 4.53
N LEU A 585 -15.57 30.72 3.91
CA LEU A 585 -14.34 31.21 4.53
C LEU A 585 -14.30 32.73 4.61
N SER A 586 -13.80 33.24 5.73
CA SER A 586 -13.47 34.66 5.88
C SER A 586 -12.20 35.03 5.08
N VAL A 587 -11.96 36.33 4.90
CA VAL A 587 -10.77 36.83 4.22
C VAL A 587 -9.48 36.44 4.98
N GLU A 588 -9.55 36.44 6.29
CA GLU A 588 -8.44 36.04 7.19
C GLU A 588 -8.11 34.54 7.05
N GLU A 589 -9.13 33.69 7.01
CA GLU A 589 -8.95 32.23 6.83
C GLU A 589 -8.38 31.90 5.45
N ILE A 590 -8.86 32.54 4.40
CA ILE A 590 -8.29 32.43 3.03
C ILE A 590 -6.82 32.85 3.04
N ALA A 591 -6.47 33.94 3.74
CA ALA A 591 -5.08 34.39 3.84
C ALA A 591 -4.18 33.39 4.58
N GLU A 592 -4.67 32.77 5.65
CA GLU A 592 -3.95 31.69 6.36
C GLU A 592 -3.69 30.49 5.44
N LEU A 593 -4.72 30.02 4.73
CA LEU A 593 -4.61 28.92 3.78
C LEU A 593 -3.61 29.23 2.66
N ASN A 594 -3.70 30.43 2.06
CA ASN A 594 -2.78 30.84 0.99
C ASN A 594 -1.32 30.89 1.45
N CYS A 595 -1.05 31.30 2.69
CA CYS A 595 0.31 31.29 3.22
C CYS A 595 0.92 29.87 3.20
N VAL A 596 0.16 28.85 3.61
CA VAL A 596 0.62 27.46 3.61
C VAL A 596 0.67 26.89 2.19
N THR A 597 -0.30 27.25 1.36
CA THR A 597 -0.36 26.86 -0.06
C THR A 597 0.89 27.32 -0.83
N GLU A 598 1.37 28.55 -0.59
CA GLU A 598 2.61 29.06 -1.20
C GLU A 598 3.86 28.30 -0.70
N VAL A 599 3.89 27.90 0.58
CA VAL A 599 4.95 27.02 1.08
C VAL A 599 4.90 25.67 0.39
N TYR A 600 3.69 25.07 0.24
CA TYR A 600 3.52 23.79 -0.48
C TYR A 600 4.08 23.90 -1.89
N LYS A 601 3.65 24.88 -2.68
CA LYS A 601 4.11 25.08 -4.06
C LYS A 601 5.63 25.23 -4.17
N LYS A 602 6.23 25.98 -3.23
CA LYS A 602 7.68 26.22 -3.23
C LYS A 602 8.51 24.98 -2.86
N PHE A 603 7.98 24.12 -2.01
CA PHE A 603 8.70 22.95 -1.47
C PHE A 603 8.21 21.63 -2.07
N HIS A 604 7.18 21.66 -2.91
CA HIS A 604 6.52 20.48 -3.47
C HIS A 604 7.51 19.50 -4.10
N ASP A 605 8.20 19.88 -5.18
CA ASP A 605 9.00 18.95 -5.97
C ASP A 605 10.18 18.37 -5.20
N GLU A 606 10.96 19.22 -4.55
CA GLU A 606 12.21 18.81 -3.93
C GLU A 606 12.03 18.16 -2.55
N VAL A 607 10.97 18.54 -1.81
CA VAL A 607 10.81 18.12 -0.42
C VAL A 607 9.61 17.19 -0.24
N VAL A 608 8.41 17.55 -0.70
CA VAL A 608 7.22 16.73 -0.50
C VAL A 608 7.25 15.48 -1.40
N MET A 609 7.58 15.67 -2.69
CA MET A 609 7.58 14.57 -3.66
C MET A 609 8.81 13.67 -3.53
N ASP A 610 10.01 14.24 -3.44
CA ASP A 610 11.27 13.48 -3.51
C ASP A 610 12.05 13.42 -2.18
N GLY A 611 11.71 14.25 -1.21
CA GLY A 611 12.45 14.37 0.04
C GLY A 611 12.38 13.15 0.96
N ASP A 612 13.38 13.03 1.83
CA ASP A 612 13.40 12.05 2.92
C ASP A 612 12.61 12.56 4.13
N MET A 613 11.70 11.76 4.66
CA MET A 613 10.91 12.07 5.84
C MET A 613 11.53 11.46 7.10
N TYR A 614 11.57 12.24 8.18
CA TYR A 614 12.12 11.88 9.47
C TYR A 614 11.06 12.06 10.57
N ARG A 615 10.69 10.98 11.26
CA ARG A 615 9.75 10.96 12.39
C ARG A 615 10.48 11.31 13.69
N LEU A 616 10.32 12.53 14.19
CA LEU A 616 11.09 13.06 15.32
C LEU A 616 10.43 12.83 16.67
N ILE A 617 9.10 13.02 16.74
CA ILE A 617 8.28 12.78 17.95
C ILE A 617 7.01 12.06 17.50
N SER A 618 6.78 10.90 18.10
CA SER A 618 5.58 10.09 17.86
C SER A 618 4.33 10.74 18.46
N PRO A 619 3.18 10.77 17.76
CA PRO A 619 1.93 11.25 18.33
C PRO A 619 1.46 10.37 19.51
N TYR A 620 1.87 9.10 19.56
CA TYR A 620 1.56 8.17 20.64
C TYR A 620 2.25 8.53 21.97
N ASP A 621 3.23 9.44 21.97
CA ASP A 621 3.79 10.01 23.22
C ASP A 621 2.78 10.92 23.94
N GLY A 622 1.68 11.30 23.29
CA GLY A 622 0.56 12.08 23.83
C GLY A 622 0.87 13.52 24.23
N LYS A 623 2.05 14.02 23.88
CA LYS A 623 2.51 15.39 24.27
C LYS A 623 2.65 16.32 23.08
N ALA A 624 3.18 15.82 21.99
CA ALA A 624 3.38 16.51 20.73
C ALA A 624 3.65 15.51 19.64
N PHE A 625 3.51 15.99 18.42
CA PHE A 625 3.98 15.34 17.20
C PHE A 625 5.04 16.20 16.56
N ALA A 626 6.09 15.60 15.96
CA ALA A 626 7.04 16.34 15.15
C ALA A 626 7.67 15.46 14.06
N ILE A 627 7.79 16.06 12.87
CA ILE A 627 8.47 15.49 11.70
C ILE A 627 9.30 16.55 11.01
N ASN A 628 10.32 16.11 10.26
CA ASN A 628 10.94 16.96 9.25
C ASN A 628 11.11 16.18 7.93
N MET A 629 11.06 16.90 6.83
CA MET A 629 11.38 16.41 5.49
C MET A 629 12.54 17.19 4.93
N VAL A 630 13.45 16.51 4.24
CA VAL A 630 14.69 17.12 3.71
C VAL A 630 14.85 16.71 2.26
N SER A 631 15.06 17.67 1.37
CA SER A 631 15.36 17.41 -0.04
C SER A 631 16.57 16.49 -0.22
N LYS A 632 16.62 15.69 -1.28
CA LYS A 632 17.75 14.77 -1.54
C LYS A 632 19.09 15.50 -1.65
N ASN A 633 19.10 16.73 -2.21
CA ASN A 633 20.29 17.60 -2.28
C ASN A 633 20.64 18.29 -0.95
N LYS A 634 19.83 18.09 0.10
CA LYS A 634 19.99 18.65 1.46
C LYS A 634 19.94 20.19 1.55
N LYS A 635 19.42 20.89 0.53
CA LYS A 635 19.37 22.36 0.47
C LYS A 635 18.11 22.96 1.05
N LYS A 636 17.03 22.20 1.09
CA LYS A 636 15.73 22.63 1.61
C LYS A 636 15.21 21.62 2.63
N ALA A 637 14.52 22.11 3.65
CA ALA A 637 13.79 21.24 4.57
C ALA A 637 12.52 21.91 5.08
N LEU A 638 11.54 21.07 5.42
CA LEU A 638 10.32 21.42 6.15
C LEU A 638 10.37 20.76 7.52
N PHE A 639 10.01 21.49 8.56
CA PHE A 639 9.82 20.98 9.90
C PHE A 639 8.46 21.37 10.42
N LEU A 640 7.69 20.36 10.87
CA LEU A 640 6.39 20.55 11.52
C LEU A 640 6.44 20.04 12.95
N MET A 641 5.90 20.82 13.88
CA MET A 641 5.54 20.37 15.21
C MET A 641 4.09 20.73 15.51
N VAL A 642 3.33 19.78 16.03
CA VAL A 642 1.98 20.00 16.57
C VAL A 642 1.99 19.68 18.06
N ASN A 643 1.44 20.59 18.86
CA ASN A 643 1.34 20.40 20.31
C ASN A 643 0.03 19.69 20.66
N LEU A 644 0.10 18.52 21.28
CA LEU A 644 -1.08 17.73 21.67
C LEU A 644 -1.54 18.04 23.11
N LEU A 645 -0.60 18.44 23.97
CA LEU A 645 -0.88 18.76 25.37
C LEU A 645 -0.13 20.03 25.80
N LYS A 646 -0.87 21.04 26.23
CA LYS A 646 -0.29 22.29 26.72
C LYS A 646 0.48 22.09 28.03
N ARG A 647 1.75 22.51 28.05
CA ARG A 647 2.60 22.55 29.25
C ARG A 647 3.07 23.97 29.52
N LEU A 648 2.81 24.48 30.72
CA LEU A 648 3.06 25.86 31.09
C LEU A 648 4.56 26.28 31.12
N ARG A 649 5.49 25.34 31.32
CA ARG A 649 6.92 25.63 31.48
C ARG A 649 7.81 24.54 30.87
N ALA A 650 7.59 24.14 29.64
CA ALA A 650 8.44 23.16 28.99
C ALA A 650 9.50 23.86 28.13
N ARG A 651 10.78 23.69 28.45
CA ARG A 651 11.83 23.87 27.47
C ARG A 651 11.80 22.69 26.53
N ARG A 652 11.60 22.93 25.26
CA ARG A 652 11.58 21.87 24.24
C ARG A 652 12.48 22.26 23.08
N PHE A 653 13.55 21.51 22.93
CA PHE A 653 14.37 21.53 21.74
C PHE A 653 14.09 20.26 20.94
N VAL A 654 13.78 20.41 19.66
CA VAL A 654 13.55 19.29 18.75
C VAL A 654 14.74 19.22 17.80
N LYS A 655 15.51 18.15 17.90
CA LYS A 655 16.64 17.88 17.01
C LYS A 655 16.12 17.41 15.67
N LEU A 656 16.56 18.07 14.59
CA LEU A 656 16.24 17.65 13.24
C LEU A 656 17.16 16.52 12.78
N ARG A 657 16.80 15.84 11.71
CA ARG A 657 17.63 14.81 11.09
C ARG A 657 17.77 15.03 9.59
N GLY A 658 18.80 14.42 8.99
CA GLY A 658 18.99 14.40 7.55
C GLY A 658 19.55 15.66 6.89
N LEU A 659 19.81 16.72 7.64
CA LEU A 659 20.45 17.93 7.10
C LEU A 659 21.94 17.69 6.80
N ASN A 660 22.52 18.52 5.93
CA ASN A 660 23.96 18.53 5.75
C ASN A 660 24.61 19.34 6.88
N PRO A 661 25.51 18.75 7.70
CA PRO A 661 26.11 19.43 8.85
C PRO A 661 26.89 20.70 8.49
N GLU A 662 27.44 20.77 7.27
CA GLU A 662 28.30 21.87 6.82
C GLU A 662 27.53 23.03 6.19
N LEU A 663 26.31 22.78 5.68
CA LEU A 663 25.49 23.84 5.09
C LEU A 663 24.88 24.72 6.18
N LYS A 664 24.68 25.98 5.84
CA LYS A 664 23.96 26.95 6.66
C LYS A 664 22.57 27.16 6.12
N TYR A 665 21.60 27.20 7.02
CA TYR A 665 20.17 27.32 6.67
C TYR A 665 19.58 28.55 7.37
N VAL A 666 18.85 29.35 6.61
CA VAL A 666 17.96 30.37 7.16
C VAL A 666 16.67 29.72 7.64
N ASN A 667 16.24 30.08 8.83
CA ASN A 667 15.01 29.58 9.47
C ASN A 667 13.88 30.63 9.27
N SER A 668 12.77 30.21 8.68
CA SER A 668 11.64 31.11 8.39
C SER A 668 10.94 31.67 9.65
N PHE A 669 11.12 31.02 10.80
CA PHE A 669 10.46 31.45 12.05
C PHE A 669 11.10 32.67 12.69
N ASP A 670 12.44 32.72 12.72
CA ASP A 670 13.17 33.79 13.40
C ASP A 670 14.20 34.50 12.50
N ASN A 671 14.25 34.11 11.22
CA ASN A 671 15.21 34.61 10.21
C ASN A 671 16.70 34.45 10.59
N LYS A 672 16.99 33.57 11.55
CA LYS A 672 18.37 33.28 11.95
C LYS A 672 18.98 32.21 11.06
N VAL A 673 20.30 32.29 10.96
CA VAL A 673 21.10 31.36 10.18
C VAL A 673 21.93 30.49 11.11
N TYR A 674 21.73 29.16 11.00
CA TYR A 674 22.51 28.17 11.73
C TYR A 674 22.99 27.07 10.79
N SER A 675 24.04 26.33 11.19
CA SER A 675 24.51 25.16 10.46
C SER A 675 23.53 23.98 10.60
N GLY A 676 23.54 23.05 9.64
CA GLY A 676 22.81 21.80 9.79
C GLY A 676 23.23 21.04 11.05
N ASP A 677 24.54 21.12 11.40
CA ASP A 677 25.06 20.52 12.63
C ASP A 677 24.40 21.08 13.90
N TYR A 678 24.15 22.41 13.94
CA TYR A 678 23.39 23.00 15.02
C TYR A 678 21.98 22.45 15.13
N TYR A 679 21.24 22.38 14.03
CA TYR A 679 19.87 21.86 14.04
C TYR A 679 19.81 20.38 14.42
N MET A 680 20.82 19.58 14.04
CA MET A 680 20.88 18.16 14.36
C MET A 680 21.35 17.86 15.78
N LYS A 681 22.24 18.69 16.37
CA LYS A 681 22.81 18.46 17.71
C LYS A 681 22.10 19.24 18.81
N VAL A 682 21.75 20.49 18.54
CA VAL A 682 21.04 21.39 19.48
C VAL A 682 19.54 21.37 19.24
N GLY A 683 19.10 21.54 17.98
CA GLY A 683 17.70 21.49 17.57
C GLY A 683 17.05 22.87 17.45
N VAL A 684 15.77 22.84 17.10
CA VAL A 684 14.88 24.00 17.04
C VAL A 684 14.25 24.24 18.41
N ASN A 685 14.29 25.47 18.88
CA ASN A 685 13.68 25.87 20.16
C ASN A 685 12.15 26.04 19.99
N MET A 686 11.40 25.10 20.53
CA MET A 686 9.94 25.07 20.51
C MET A 686 9.31 25.43 21.86
N SER A 687 10.05 26.15 22.73
CA SER A 687 9.60 26.49 24.11
C SER A 687 8.54 27.57 24.16
N GLN A 688 8.23 28.25 23.04
CA GLN A 688 7.33 29.40 23.01
C GLN A 688 5.99 29.05 22.30
N GLY A 689 4.89 29.27 23.03
CA GLY A 689 3.66 29.80 22.48
C GLY A 689 2.76 28.93 21.67
N LEU A 690 2.84 27.56 21.73
CA LEU A 690 1.80 26.69 21.15
C LEU A 690 0.79 26.26 22.21
N ASN A 691 -0.48 26.52 21.94
CA ASN A 691 -1.59 25.93 22.68
C ASN A 691 -1.83 24.47 22.23
N GLU A 692 -2.77 23.80 22.85
CA GLU A 692 -3.21 22.47 22.39
C GLU A 692 -3.72 22.55 20.94
N PHE A 693 -3.37 21.56 20.16
CA PHE A 693 -3.72 21.41 18.74
C PHE A 693 -3.25 22.56 17.83
N GLN A 694 -2.29 23.34 18.29
CA GLN A 694 -1.62 24.31 17.44
C GLN A 694 -0.32 23.76 16.87
N SER A 695 -0.02 24.16 15.66
CA SER A 695 1.17 23.77 14.91
C SER A 695 2.15 24.91 14.71
N ARG A 696 3.37 24.54 14.37
CA ARG A 696 4.39 25.42 13.83
C ARG A 696 5.13 24.73 12.70
N LEU A 697 4.95 25.28 11.52
CA LEU A 697 5.70 24.95 10.33
C LEU A 697 6.92 25.87 10.24
N ILE A 698 8.09 25.31 9.99
CA ILE A 698 9.34 26.05 9.76
C ILE A 698 9.96 25.54 8.46
N THR A 699 10.30 26.45 7.58
CA THR A 699 11.10 26.15 6.39
C THR A 699 12.56 26.47 6.66
N LEU A 700 13.44 25.62 6.13
CA LEU A 700 14.88 25.80 6.13
C LEU A 700 15.38 25.82 4.68
N GLU A 701 16.13 26.86 4.33
CA GLU A 701 16.73 27.01 3.00
C GLU A 701 18.22 27.34 3.14
N GLU A 702 19.05 26.69 2.28
CA GLU A 702 20.49 26.95 2.22
C GLU A 702 20.76 28.47 1.97
N VAL A 703 21.67 29.01 2.73
CA VAL A 703 22.20 30.36 2.50
C VAL A 703 23.56 30.23 1.82
N LYS A 704 23.69 30.89 0.68
CA LYS A 704 24.96 30.94 -0.10
C LYS A 704 26.03 31.79 0.60
#